data_ed0ff82cdec36ce1535acadad7c972f3
#
_entry.id   ed0ff82cdec36ce1535acadad7c972f3
#
_cell.length_a   1.000
_cell.length_b   1.000
_cell.length_c   1.000
_cell.angle_alpha   90.00
_cell.angle_beta   90.00
_cell.angle_gamma   90.00
#
_symmetry.space_group_name_H-M   'P 1'
#
loop_
_entity.id
_entity.type
_entity.pdbx_description
1 polymer ?
#
loop_
_entity_poly.entity_id
_entity_poly.type
_entity_poly.pdbx_seq_one_letter_code
_entity_poly.pdbx_strand_id
1 'polypeptide(L)'
;MSFLFAAEPGNTLLPSASPGFTVELVAREPLIRNPCAMAFDSRGRLFVGQGPQYRNPQPTTPGDTVEILIDTDGDGIADKAKTFARGLNCIQGLAWHGRDLYIANSPDLTIVRDLDGDDEADDYVLLYTDLGNIEHALHGLNFAPDGKLYMSKGNSKGLNQPGRFAPKPFRELFGLPDIPGASDLPPPRTFTKENYRATYQDPKDDWGRHGGVLRANPDGTALEIVSRGLRNPWDIAFDDGFNWLGTDNDQSDGDRIVMPFFGADFGWAHQWSPHWTGVGHVPTVPISGPVFTGSGTGMVFTDTPGWPAEFRGVWFINDYLHRTTFVYRPRWEGALLQPVGGKWEPFLRGGGALFNPVDLELGPDGAVYLTGWGSVLGGEFKDGKQTNEGRVWRVAPTGAVRAAIAAHRAQPLAQWTWAQLAADLGSSVASWRADASAELVRRGSAVRAELVALATKPNLPTAQETWALWTLGRIALDDAGLDTWFGTTGAKLSLNARIQSLRIVAHRLRESKRATALPPFVAAALTDAEPRVRFAALQSIGQARRSALLDAVCTVAATETERLAYYAAWHALLEIAPTAVIRDKLRDPRGGVRRAALLALLDRGNLDEPGVRSFVSDPDAATAGIAGLWLARLNGNPLIDISPPPGDFVDRVRVKIVPGLKPAVVRYTLDGTEPKFAKGGEGASLTFAATTTLKAVLFVDGQKVGATFTGVYRKIVPPPAPPVITLTPPSAPLSAAQVVAALTRADAARGRAVFFAAGCVACHRVGSDGGVFGPELTGLGARGNVERVIRSMLEPSAEIVEGFALHSYTLRDGKTFAGRMLEEDQSRFVIVQPNSEPATIVRADIVKHEALPASAMPPFGSAMSANDLAALVAWLMKL
;
A
#
# COMPACT_ATOMS: atom_id res chain seq x y z
N MET A 1 22.03 10.37 42.34
CA MET A 1 23.13 9.52 41.82
C MET A 1 22.98 9.53 40.32
N SER A 2 23.76 10.38 39.65
CA SER A 2 23.78 10.48 38.21
C SER A 2 24.46 9.25 37.61
N PHE A 3 23.72 8.45 36.90
CA PHE A 3 24.30 7.38 36.08
C PHE A 3 24.78 7.98 34.75
N LEU A 4 26.08 8.23 34.67
CA LEU A 4 26.80 8.43 33.42
C LEU A 4 26.80 7.05 32.72
N PHE A 5 25.97 6.89 31.71
CA PHE A 5 26.06 5.78 30.78
C PHE A 5 27.19 6.04 29.79
N ALA A 6 28.29 5.33 29.91
CA ALA A 6 29.33 5.27 28.89
C ALA A 6 28.73 4.66 27.62
N ALA A 7 28.81 5.38 26.52
CA ALA A 7 28.39 4.88 25.21
C ALA A 7 29.22 3.67 24.80
N GLU A 8 28.58 2.54 24.52
CA GLU A 8 29.23 1.41 23.86
C GLU A 8 29.65 1.80 22.43
N PRO A 9 30.92 1.51 22.04
CA PRO A 9 31.43 1.96 20.71
C PRO A 9 31.00 1.01 19.59
N GLY A 10 29.74 1.01 19.23
CA GLY A 10 29.24 0.17 18.14
C GLY A 10 27.89 0.62 17.55
N ASN A 11 27.17 1.47 18.23
CA ASN A 11 25.75 1.75 17.94
C ASN A 11 25.44 3.23 17.60
N THR A 12 26.45 4.02 17.25
CA THR A 12 26.32 5.47 17.03
C THR A 12 26.42 5.90 15.57
N LEU A 13 26.25 4.99 14.61
CA LEU A 13 26.27 5.36 13.20
C LEU A 13 24.96 6.08 12.85
N LEU A 14 25.04 7.40 12.71
CA LEU A 14 23.98 8.19 12.10
C LEU A 14 23.86 7.81 10.61
N PRO A 15 22.66 7.80 10.04
CA PRO A 15 22.52 7.72 8.59
C PRO A 15 23.17 8.95 7.94
N SER A 16 23.70 8.74 6.74
CA SER A 16 24.30 9.82 5.95
C SER A 16 23.24 10.47 5.07
N ALA A 17 23.09 11.77 5.18
CA ALA A 17 22.21 12.56 4.32
C ALA A 17 22.93 13.01 3.04
N SER A 18 22.14 13.45 2.06
CA SER A 18 22.65 14.20 0.90
C SER A 18 23.45 15.44 1.36
N PRO A 19 24.43 15.90 0.57
CA PRO A 19 25.22 17.08 0.90
C PRO A 19 24.33 18.29 1.22
N GLY A 20 24.72 19.07 2.23
CA GLY A 20 23.94 20.22 2.69
C GLY A 20 22.95 19.94 3.80
N PHE A 21 22.88 18.69 4.29
CA PHE A 21 22.01 18.31 5.39
C PHE A 21 22.78 17.72 6.56
N THR A 22 22.22 17.89 7.75
CA THR A 22 22.69 17.29 8.99
C THR A 22 21.63 16.36 9.53
N VAL A 23 22.05 15.19 10.01
CA VAL A 23 21.22 14.22 10.72
C VAL A 23 21.55 14.30 12.20
N GLU A 24 20.53 14.47 13.02
CA GLU A 24 20.62 14.53 14.48
C GLU A 24 19.81 13.39 15.10
N LEU A 25 20.27 12.87 16.22
CA LEU A 25 19.50 11.93 17.03
C LEU A 25 18.51 12.74 17.88
N VAL A 26 17.24 12.34 17.91
CA VAL A 26 16.18 12.95 18.74
C VAL A 26 15.87 12.06 19.92
N ALA A 27 15.74 10.76 19.70
CA ALA A 27 15.46 9.79 20.77
C ALA A 27 16.03 8.42 20.43
N ARG A 28 16.32 7.67 21.46
CA ARG A 28 16.83 6.30 21.38
C ARG A 28 16.35 5.46 22.55
N GLU A 29 16.63 4.16 22.50
CA GLU A 29 16.43 3.30 23.64
C GLU A 29 17.21 3.77 24.87
N PRO A 30 16.72 3.61 26.08
CA PRO A 30 15.49 2.90 26.44
C PRO A 30 14.23 3.76 26.42
N LEU A 31 14.28 5.03 25.97
CA LEU A 31 13.11 5.93 25.95
C LEU A 31 12.05 5.49 24.98
N ILE A 32 12.47 4.93 23.85
CA ILE A 32 11.59 4.42 22.81
C ILE A 32 12.04 3.03 22.35
N ARG A 33 11.08 2.27 21.83
CA ARG A 33 11.31 0.95 21.21
C ARG A 33 10.36 0.76 20.04
N ASN A 34 10.85 0.16 18.97
CA ASN A 34 10.08 -0.14 17.77
C ASN A 34 9.11 0.99 17.35
N PRO A 35 9.62 2.25 17.21
CA PRO A 35 8.77 3.37 16.84
C PRO A 35 8.29 3.20 15.41
N CYS A 36 6.98 3.31 15.18
CA CYS A 36 6.34 2.96 13.92
C CYS A 36 5.47 4.07 13.32
N ALA A 37 5.11 5.07 14.13
CA ALA A 37 4.32 6.21 13.69
C ALA A 37 4.66 7.45 14.52
N MET A 38 4.51 8.63 13.93
CA MET A 38 4.75 9.91 14.62
C MET A 38 3.65 10.91 14.26
N ALA A 39 3.43 11.85 15.16
CA ALA A 39 2.62 13.03 14.86
C ALA A 39 2.99 14.18 15.80
N PHE A 40 2.94 15.41 15.30
CA PHE A 40 3.06 16.62 16.11
C PHE A 40 1.68 17.13 16.49
N ASP A 41 1.49 17.47 17.77
CA ASP A 41 0.25 18.10 18.23
C ASP A 41 0.21 19.61 17.93
N SER A 42 -0.90 20.27 18.28
CA SER A 42 -1.09 21.71 18.09
C SER A 42 -0.07 22.56 18.86
N ARG A 43 0.54 22.01 19.91
CA ARG A 43 1.59 22.66 20.71
C ARG A 43 2.98 22.45 20.14
N GLY A 44 3.14 21.59 19.13
CA GLY A 44 4.43 21.24 18.53
C GLY A 44 5.18 20.13 19.28
N ARG A 45 4.52 19.38 20.15
CA ARG A 45 5.11 18.24 20.85
C ARG A 45 5.10 17.00 19.96
N LEU A 46 6.16 16.22 20.03
CA LEU A 46 6.29 14.99 19.24
C LEU A 46 5.71 13.80 20.00
N PHE A 47 4.72 13.17 19.39
CA PHE A 47 4.13 11.91 19.83
C PHE A 47 4.64 10.77 18.95
N VAL A 48 5.05 9.68 19.57
CA VAL A 48 5.62 8.51 18.91
C VAL A 48 4.85 7.26 19.29
N GLY A 49 4.27 6.60 18.32
CA GLY A 49 3.68 5.28 18.47
C GLY A 49 4.76 4.21 18.49
N GLN A 50 4.72 3.35 19.49
CA GLN A 50 5.59 2.20 19.64
C GLN A 50 4.80 0.93 19.36
N GLY A 51 5.29 0.10 18.43
CA GLY A 51 4.60 -1.09 17.96
C GLY A 51 5.34 -2.40 18.20
N PRO A 52 5.82 -2.70 19.45
CA PRO A 52 6.54 -3.95 19.73
C PRO A 52 5.70 -5.20 19.44
N GLN A 53 4.39 -5.11 19.36
CA GLN A 53 3.51 -6.24 19.03
C GLN A 53 3.39 -6.55 17.54
N TYR A 54 3.91 -5.70 16.70
CA TYR A 54 3.98 -5.97 15.27
C TYR A 54 5.13 -6.94 15.03
N ARG A 55 4.95 -7.99 14.44
CA ARG A 55 4.12 -8.74 13.54
C ARG A 55 3.85 -10.11 14.19
N ASN A 56 4.70 -10.52 15.13
CA ASN A 56 4.69 -11.82 15.80
C ASN A 56 4.85 -11.65 17.33
N PRO A 57 3.86 -11.09 18.03
CA PRO A 57 3.96 -10.88 19.46
C PRO A 57 4.15 -12.22 20.21
N GLN A 58 5.02 -12.22 21.21
CA GLN A 58 5.22 -13.30 22.16
C GLN A 58 4.42 -13.00 23.43
N PRO A 59 4.17 -13.99 24.30
CA PRO A 59 3.44 -13.75 25.55
C PRO A 59 4.04 -12.67 26.46
N THR A 60 5.34 -12.40 26.30
CA THR A 60 6.08 -11.39 27.08
C THR A 60 6.24 -10.07 26.32
N THR A 61 5.76 -9.96 25.09
CA THR A 61 5.84 -8.70 24.33
C THR A 61 4.99 -7.63 25.03
N PRO A 62 5.56 -6.45 25.32
CA PRO A 62 4.78 -5.37 25.91
C PRO A 62 3.65 -4.94 25.00
N GLY A 63 2.59 -4.39 25.59
CA GLY A 63 1.55 -3.70 24.81
C GLY A 63 2.11 -2.46 24.11
N ASP A 64 1.51 -2.12 23.01
CA ASP A 64 1.86 -0.92 22.25
C ASP A 64 1.42 0.33 23.00
N THR A 65 2.20 1.40 22.85
CA THR A 65 1.99 2.67 23.54
C THR A 65 2.23 3.85 22.63
N VAL A 66 1.69 5.01 23.00
CA VAL A 66 2.08 6.30 22.42
C VAL A 66 2.85 7.09 23.47
N GLU A 67 4.05 7.52 23.13
CA GLU A 67 4.91 8.30 24.02
C GLU A 67 5.02 9.76 23.57
N ILE A 68 5.03 10.68 24.54
CA ILE A 68 5.42 12.07 24.32
C ILE A 68 6.92 12.16 24.57
N LEU A 69 7.67 12.59 23.56
CA LEU A 69 9.12 12.84 23.72
C LEU A 69 9.35 14.24 24.30
N ILE A 70 10.17 14.34 25.33
CA ILE A 70 10.44 15.56 26.08
C ILE A 70 11.94 15.78 26.12
N ASP A 71 12.37 16.91 25.60
CA ASP A 71 13.70 17.48 25.73
C ASP A 71 13.66 18.49 26.86
N THR A 72 14.26 18.19 28.02
CA THR A 72 14.14 19.03 29.22
C THR A 72 15.25 20.05 29.36
N ASP A 73 16.37 19.87 28.68
CA ASP A 73 17.53 20.76 28.73
C ASP A 73 17.74 21.60 27.45
N GLY A 74 16.95 21.31 26.40
CA GLY A 74 16.93 22.06 25.15
C GLY A 74 18.09 21.75 24.21
N ASP A 75 18.76 20.59 24.37
CA ASP A 75 19.86 20.16 23.50
C ASP A 75 19.38 19.52 22.21
N GLY A 76 18.09 19.22 22.14
CA GLY A 76 17.41 18.64 20.99
C GLY A 76 17.33 17.12 21.02
N ILE A 77 17.81 16.49 22.06
CA ILE A 77 17.68 15.06 22.31
C ILE A 77 16.68 14.87 23.44
N ALA A 78 15.68 14.03 23.23
CA ALA A 78 14.76 13.70 24.30
C ALA A 78 15.46 12.93 25.41
N ASP A 79 15.40 13.45 26.61
CA ASP A 79 15.94 12.82 27.82
C ASP A 79 14.84 12.17 28.68
N LYS A 80 13.56 12.42 28.33
CA LYS A 80 12.39 11.86 28.99
C LYS A 80 11.31 11.48 27.99
N ALA A 81 10.62 10.40 28.25
CA ALA A 81 9.36 10.05 27.58
C ALA A 81 8.24 9.93 28.61
N LYS A 82 7.04 10.39 28.23
CA LYS A 82 5.82 10.20 29.02
C LYS A 82 4.83 9.40 28.18
N THR A 83 4.34 8.28 28.74
CA THR A 83 3.32 7.48 28.08
C THR A 83 1.99 8.23 28.05
N PHE A 84 1.56 8.59 26.86
CA PHE A 84 0.28 9.26 26.62
C PHE A 84 -0.88 8.25 26.54
N ALA A 85 -0.72 7.19 25.77
CA ALA A 85 -1.75 6.17 25.61
C ALA A 85 -1.13 4.77 25.69
N ARG A 86 -1.91 3.82 26.21
CA ARG A 86 -1.49 2.43 26.41
C ARG A 86 -2.64 1.45 26.17
N GLY A 87 -2.36 0.16 26.15
CA GLY A 87 -3.37 -0.87 25.88
C GLY A 87 -3.74 -0.97 24.39
N LEU A 88 -2.90 -0.43 23.53
CA LEU A 88 -3.02 -0.46 22.08
C LEU A 88 -2.36 -1.72 21.50
N ASN A 89 -2.55 -1.97 20.21
CA ASN A 89 -1.96 -3.10 19.51
C ASN A 89 -1.60 -2.74 18.07
N CYS A 90 -0.42 -3.15 17.61
CA CYS A 90 0.06 -2.93 16.25
C CYS A 90 -0.23 -1.51 15.73
N ILE A 91 0.28 -0.51 16.44
CA ILE A 91 0.17 0.88 16.01
C ILE A 91 0.90 1.04 14.68
N GLN A 92 0.23 1.62 13.67
CA GLN A 92 0.77 1.79 12.32
C GLN A 92 0.51 3.19 11.73
N GLY A 93 -0.17 4.06 12.45
CA GLY A 93 -0.40 5.43 12.03
C GLY A 93 -0.95 6.30 13.16
N LEU A 94 -0.56 7.55 13.18
CA LEU A 94 -1.01 8.58 14.12
C LEU A 94 -1.44 9.84 13.35
N ALA A 95 -2.51 10.49 13.78
CA ALA A 95 -2.89 11.81 13.29
C ALA A 95 -3.62 12.63 14.36
N TRP A 96 -3.20 13.87 14.59
CA TRP A 96 -3.90 14.80 15.46
C TRP A 96 -4.96 15.60 14.69
N HIS A 97 -6.10 15.80 15.33
CA HIS A 97 -7.13 16.74 14.92
C HIS A 97 -7.76 17.38 16.15
N GLY A 98 -7.41 18.62 16.40
CA GLY A 98 -7.82 19.32 17.60
C GLY A 98 -7.24 18.70 18.87
N ARG A 99 -8.12 18.14 19.71
CA ARG A 99 -7.73 17.42 20.94
C ARG A 99 -7.77 15.90 20.80
N ASP A 100 -8.11 15.42 19.64
CA ASP A 100 -8.29 14.00 19.35
C ASP A 100 -7.05 13.44 18.64
N LEU A 101 -6.40 12.44 19.24
CA LEU A 101 -5.37 11.65 18.56
C LEU A 101 -6.02 10.41 17.95
N TYR A 102 -5.96 10.31 16.63
CA TYR A 102 -6.40 9.14 15.88
C TYR A 102 -5.25 8.16 15.76
N ILE A 103 -5.50 6.92 16.08
CA ILE A 103 -4.52 5.84 16.10
C ILE A 103 -5.00 4.69 15.23
N ALA A 104 -4.27 4.40 14.16
CA ALA A 104 -4.41 3.14 13.44
C ALA A 104 -3.73 2.04 14.27
N ASN A 105 -4.51 1.30 15.02
CA ASN A 105 -4.05 0.24 15.91
C ASN A 105 -4.76 -1.05 15.55
N SER A 106 -4.19 -1.77 14.61
CA SER A 106 -4.79 -2.98 14.04
C SER A 106 -5.49 -3.85 15.09
N PRO A 107 -6.75 -4.23 14.88
CA PRO A 107 -7.58 -4.07 13.67
C PRO A 107 -8.43 -2.80 13.65
N ASP A 108 -8.17 -1.88 14.56
CA ASP A 108 -9.06 -0.80 14.92
C ASP A 108 -8.52 0.55 14.42
N LEU A 109 -9.44 1.51 14.30
CA LEU A 109 -9.15 2.92 14.35
C LEU A 109 -9.71 3.46 15.68
N THR A 110 -8.84 3.94 16.55
CA THR A 110 -9.18 4.42 17.87
C THR A 110 -8.87 5.91 18.00
N ILE A 111 -9.77 6.67 18.61
CA ILE A 111 -9.50 8.05 19.02
C ILE A 111 -9.17 8.01 20.50
N VAL A 112 -8.10 8.69 20.91
CA VAL A 112 -7.76 8.87 22.33
C VAL A 112 -7.71 10.33 22.69
N ARG A 113 -8.11 10.66 23.93
CA ARG A 113 -8.22 12.02 24.44
C ARG A 113 -7.68 12.12 25.86
N ASP A 114 -6.95 13.18 26.10
CA ASP A 114 -6.62 13.67 27.43
C ASP A 114 -7.69 14.71 27.81
N LEU A 115 -8.53 14.40 28.78
CA LEU A 115 -9.66 15.24 29.18
C LEU A 115 -9.31 16.20 30.31
N ASP A 116 -8.41 15.83 31.23
CA ASP A 116 -8.04 16.60 32.41
C ASP A 116 -6.73 17.39 32.25
N GLY A 117 -5.97 17.12 31.15
CA GLY A 117 -4.77 17.87 30.81
C GLY A 117 -3.51 17.36 31.51
N ASP A 118 -3.51 16.12 31.99
CA ASP A 118 -2.37 15.51 32.69
C ASP A 118 -1.38 14.85 31.73
N ASP A 119 -1.59 14.95 30.40
CA ASP A 119 -0.82 14.30 29.34
C ASP A 119 -0.89 12.75 29.38
N GLU A 120 -1.99 12.19 29.85
CA GLU A 120 -2.37 10.77 29.70
C GLU A 120 -3.79 10.67 29.14
N ALA A 121 -4.03 9.73 28.26
CA ALA A 121 -5.33 9.54 27.66
C ALA A 121 -6.33 8.94 28.65
N ASP A 122 -7.47 9.63 28.82
CA ASP A 122 -8.58 9.23 29.68
C ASP A 122 -9.69 8.54 28.93
N ASP A 123 -9.90 8.94 27.68
CA ASP A 123 -11.02 8.52 26.85
C ASP A 123 -10.52 7.83 25.59
N TYR A 124 -11.08 6.66 25.31
CA TYR A 124 -10.75 5.82 24.16
C TYR A 124 -12.04 5.53 23.40
N VAL A 125 -12.16 6.04 22.19
CA VAL A 125 -13.31 5.82 21.31
C VAL A 125 -12.89 4.88 20.17
N LEU A 126 -13.43 3.67 20.15
CA LEU A 126 -13.29 2.77 19.02
C LEU A 126 -14.18 3.28 17.88
N LEU A 127 -13.57 3.90 16.88
CA LEU A 127 -14.29 4.48 15.75
C LEU A 127 -14.66 3.42 14.72
N TYR A 128 -13.69 2.61 14.31
CA TYR A 128 -13.88 1.45 13.44
C TYR A 128 -13.18 0.22 14.03
N THR A 129 -13.68 -0.95 13.68
CA THR A 129 -13.06 -2.24 14.00
C THR A 129 -13.02 -3.13 12.76
N ASP A 130 -12.24 -4.22 12.82
CA ASP A 130 -12.09 -5.20 11.74
C ASP A 130 -11.58 -4.59 10.42
N LEU A 131 -10.70 -3.58 10.52
CA LEU A 131 -10.09 -2.92 9.36
C LEU A 131 -8.89 -3.67 8.79
N GLY A 132 -8.57 -4.83 9.29
CA GLY A 132 -7.49 -5.66 8.78
C GLY A 132 -6.83 -6.52 9.84
N ASN A 133 -5.78 -7.22 9.44
CA ASN A 133 -4.92 -7.97 10.35
C ASN A 133 -3.70 -7.12 10.76
N ILE A 134 -2.78 -7.73 11.51
CA ILE A 134 -1.60 -7.02 12.02
C ILE A 134 -0.56 -6.64 10.95
N GLU A 135 -0.70 -7.13 9.72
CA GLU A 135 0.27 -6.86 8.63
C GLU A 135 -0.31 -5.97 7.54
N HIS A 136 -1.57 -6.19 7.16
CA HIS A 136 -2.22 -5.52 6.04
C HIS A 136 -3.47 -4.78 6.52
N ALA A 137 -3.29 -3.94 7.50
CA ALA A 137 -4.35 -3.19 8.15
C ALA A 137 -4.46 -1.75 7.65
N LEU A 138 -4.91 -0.90 8.55
CA LEU A 138 -4.93 0.54 8.40
C LEU A 138 -3.54 1.09 8.77
N HIS A 139 -2.98 1.93 7.91
CA HIS A 139 -1.67 2.53 8.09
C HIS A 139 -1.75 4.06 8.10
N GLY A 140 -1.24 4.72 7.06
CA GLY A 140 -1.16 6.17 6.97
C GLY A 140 -2.49 6.88 7.23
N LEU A 141 -2.47 7.84 8.15
CA LEU A 141 -3.60 8.67 8.53
C LEU A 141 -3.30 10.13 8.22
N ASN A 142 -4.18 10.81 7.48
CA ASN A 142 -3.98 12.21 7.13
C ASN A 142 -5.29 12.99 7.15
N PHE A 143 -5.32 14.11 7.88
CA PHE A 143 -6.39 15.08 7.76
C PHE A 143 -6.14 16.03 6.60
N ALA A 144 -7.06 16.07 5.65
CA ALA A 144 -6.94 16.78 4.41
C ALA A 144 -7.71 18.13 4.40
N PRO A 145 -7.45 19.00 3.41
CA PRO A 145 -8.09 20.31 3.32
C PRO A 145 -9.62 20.27 3.28
N ASP A 146 -10.22 19.18 2.77
CA ASP A 146 -11.67 18.96 2.78
C ASP A 146 -12.25 18.67 4.18
N GLY A 147 -11.38 18.56 5.19
CA GLY A 147 -11.74 18.30 6.58
C GLY A 147 -12.01 16.82 6.88
N LYS A 148 -11.69 15.93 5.95
CA LYS A 148 -11.86 14.50 6.14
C LYS A 148 -10.56 13.82 6.53
N LEU A 149 -10.67 12.71 7.24
CA LEU A 149 -9.59 11.79 7.51
C LEU A 149 -9.42 10.84 6.33
N TYR A 150 -8.25 10.81 5.73
CA TYR A 150 -7.84 9.83 4.72
C TYR A 150 -6.98 8.75 5.35
N MET A 151 -7.16 7.53 4.87
CA MET A 151 -6.59 6.34 5.46
C MET A 151 -6.11 5.39 4.36
N SER A 152 -4.89 4.91 4.44
CA SER A 152 -4.43 3.80 3.62
C SER A 152 -4.79 2.48 4.28
N LYS A 153 -5.32 1.54 3.51
CA LYS A 153 -5.74 0.22 4.01
C LYS A 153 -5.23 -0.87 3.10
N GLY A 154 -4.51 -1.83 3.69
CA GLY A 154 -4.05 -3.03 3.01
C GLY A 154 -5.17 -4.05 2.76
N ASN A 155 -4.90 -5.04 1.88
CA ASN A 155 -5.76 -6.18 1.71
C ASN A 155 -5.65 -7.05 2.96
N SER A 156 -6.72 -7.17 3.70
CA SER A 156 -6.71 -8.00 4.91
C SER A 156 -6.52 -9.46 4.54
N LYS A 157 -5.64 -10.11 5.30
CA LYS A 157 -5.45 -11.56 5.25
C LYS A 157 -5.73 -12.12 6.65
N GLY A 158 -6.49 -13.17 6.74
CA GLY A 158 -6.78 -13.81 8.00
C GLY A 158 -7.99 -14.70 7.92
N LEU A 159 -8.29 -15.35 9.02
CA LEU A 159 -9.43 -16.22 9.14
C LEU A 159 -10.64 -15.42 9.56
N ASN A 160 -11.77 -15.66 8.89
CA ASN A 160 -13.03 -15.06 9.26
C ASN A 160 -13.44 -15.50 10.67
N GLN A 161 -13.75 -14.57 11.55
CA GLN A 161 -14.17 -14.87 12.92
C GLN A 161 -15.67 -14.72 13.03
N PRO A 162 -16.41 -15.76 13.47
CA PRO A 162 -17.83 -15.67 13.68
C PRO A 162 -18.21 -14.51 14.60
N GLY A 163 -19.21 -13.71 14.19
CA GLY A 163 -19.70 -12.56 14.96
C GLY A 163 -18.86 -11.28 14.81
N ARG A 164 -17.82 -11.29 13.99
CA ARG A 164 -17.03 -10.10 13.62
C ARG A 164 -17.22 -9.84 12.13
N PHE A 165 -17.79 -8.70 11.83
CA PHE A 165 -18.10 -8.30 10.46
C PHE A 165 -17.60 -6.89 10.20
N ALA A 166 -17.03 -6.69 9.03
CA ALA A 166 -16.74 -5.36 8.55
C ALA A 166 -18.02 -4.50 8.55
N PRO A 167 -17.92 -3.20 8.85
CA PRO A 167 -19.06 -2.28 8.79
C PRO A 167 -19.77 -2.35 7.44
N LYS A 168 -21.09 -2.19 7.43
CA LYS A 168 -21.88 -2.30 6.20
C LYS A 168 -21.38 -1.39 5.07
N PRO A 169 -21.06 -0.09 5.27
CA PRO A 169 -20.51 0.75 4.22
C PRO A 169 -19.23 0.19 3.62
N PHE A 170 -18.37 -0.39 4.46
CA PHE A 170 -17.13 -1.02 4.02
C PHE A 170 -17.41 -2.26 3.16
N ARG A 171 -18.36 -3.09 3.57
CA ARG A 171 -18.76 -4.30 2.83
C ARG A 171 -19.33 -3.96 1.45
N GLU A 172 -20.20 -2.95 1.37
CA GLU A 172 -20.74 -2.44 0.11
C GLU A 172 -19.61 -1.93 -0.81
N LEU A 173 -18.68 -1.18 -0.27
CA LEU A 173 -17.55 -0.62 -0.99
C LEU A 173 -16.66 -1.69 -1.63
N PHE A 174 -16.46 -2.82 -0.97
CA PHE A 174 -15.62 -3.91 -1.46
C PHE A 174 -16.42 -5.04 -2.12
N GLY A 175 -17.70 -4.84 -2.37
CA GLY A 175 -18.55 -5.85 -3.01
C GLY A 175 -18.69 -7.13 -2.18
N LEU A 176 -18.57 -7.03 -0.86
CA LEU A 176 -18.76 -8.16 0.05
C LEU A 176 -20.24 -8.45 0.24
N PRO A 177 -20.63 -9.73 0.47
CA PRO A 177 -22.01 -10.09 0.70
C PRO A 177 -22.63 -9.30 1.85
N ASP A 178 -23.87 -8.87 1.69
CA ASP A 178 -24.63 -8.30 2.78
C ASP A 178 -24.87 -9.34 3.87
N ILE A 179 -24.85 -8.89 5.13
CA ILE A 179 -25.12 -9.73 6.28
C ILE A 179 -26.39 -9.21 6.94
N PRO A 180 -27.49 -9.99 6.91
CA PRO A 180 -28.72 -9.58 7.54
C PRO A 180 -28.51 -9.20 9.01
N GLY A 181 -28.92 -7.99 9.37
CA GLY A 181 -28.76 -7.43 10.71
C GLY A 181 -27.42 -6.76 11.01
N ALA A 182 -26.49 -6.70 10.03
CA ALA A 182 -25.33 -5.83 10.16
C ALA A 182 -25.77 -4.36 10.10
N SER A 183 -25.25 -3.54 11.01
CA SER A 183 -25.51 -2.10 11.01
C SER A 183 -24.69 -1.39 9.95
N ASP A 184 -25.11 -0.18 9.55
CA ASP A 184 -24.36 0.65 8.59
C ASP A 184 -22.97 1.02 9.09
N LEU A 185 -22.86 1.25 10.39
CA LEU A 185 -21.59 1.45 11.09
C LEU A 185 -21.71 0.79 12.46
N PRO A 186 -20.66 0.15 12.98
CA PRO A 186 -20.67 -0.23 14.38
C PRO A 186 -20.77 1.07 15.21
N PRO A 187 -21.59 1.08 16.26
CA PRO A 187 -21.63 2.23 17.13
C PRO A 187 -20.23 2.41 17.77
N PRO A 188 -19.71 3.63 17.85
CA PRO A 188 -18.47 3.90 18.54
C PRO A 188 -18.55 3.36 19.97
N ARG A 189 -17.51 2.64 20.42
CA ARG A 189 -17.41 2.15 21.79
C ARG A 189 -16.40 2.99 22.55
N THR A 190 -16.81 3.49 23.71
CA THR A 190 -15.92 4.24 24.60
C THR A 190 -15.34 3.33 25.66
N PHE A 191 -14.03 3.42 25.85
CA PHE A 191 -13.29 2.69 26.87
C PHE A 191 -12.62 3.67 27.82
N THR A 192 -12.41 3.25 29.05
CA THR A 192 -11.59 3.98 30.01
C THR A 192 -10.18 3.38 30.10
N LYS A 193 -9.25 4.09 30.75
CA LYS A 193 -7.89 3.58 31.01
C LYS A 193 -7.89 2.19 31.64
N GLU A 194 -8.89 1.90 32.47
CA GLU A 194 -8.97 0.66 33.25
C GLU A 194 -9.50 -0.52 32.43
N ASN A 195 -10.42 -0.26 31.48
CA ASN A 195 -11.12 -1.33 30.79
C ASN A 195 -10.61 -1.60 29.37
N TYR A 196 -9.84 -0.69 28.77
CA TYR A 196 -9.41 -0.82 27.37
C TYR A 196 -8.57 -2.09 27.12
N ARG A 197 -7.69 -2.43 28.04
CA ARG A 197 -6.80 -3.59 27.91
C ARG A 197 -7.49 -4.94 27.92
N ALA A 198 -8.72 -5.01 28.44
CA ALA A 198 -9.33 -6.30 28.76
C ALA A 198 -9.92 -7.03 27.54
N THR A 199 -10.09 -6.36 26.40
CA THR A 199 -10.94 -6.84 25.31
C THR A 199 -10.29 -6.88 23.95
N TYR A 200 -9.02 -6.44 23.84
CA TYR A 200 -8.33 -6.45 22.56
C TYR A 200 -8.02 -7.86 22.10
N GLN A 201 -8.41 -8.20 20.90
CA GLN A 201 -8.05 -9.44 20.22
C GLN A 201 -7.79 -9.12 18.76
N ASP A 202 -6.67 -9.61 18.21
CA ASP A 202 -6.40 -9.49 16.78
C ASP A 202 -7.52 -10.20 16.00
N PRO A 203 -8.31 -9.48 15.19
CA PRO A 203 -9.30 -10.10 14.32
C PRO A 203 -8.56 -10.79 13.20
N LYS A 204 -8.77 -12.05 13.03
CA LYS A 204 -8.22 -12.81 11.90
C LYS A 204 -9.27 -12.89 10.80
N ASP A 205 -9.71 -11.75 10.31
CA ASP A 205 -10.73 -11.67 9.28
C ASP A 205 -10.10 -11.46 7.90
N ASP A 206 -10.54 -12.23 6.93
CA ASP A 206 -10.17 -12.06 5.52
C ASP A 206 -11.35 -11.48 4.73
N TRP A 207 -11.74 -10.25 5.04
CA TRP A 207 -12.88 -9.59 4.44
C TRP A 207 -12.52 -8.44 3.50
N GLY A 208 -11.27 -8.22 3.18
CA GLY A 208 -10.83 -7.21 2.22
C GLY A 208 -9.88 -7.80 1.19
N ARG A 209 -10.36 -8.18 0.00
CA ARG A 209 -9.49 -8.67 -1.08
C ARG A 209 -8.65 -7.59 -1.73
N HIS A 210 -9.02 -6.32 -1.55
CA HIS A 210 -8.36 -5.17 -2.14
C HIS A 210 -7.98 -4.20 -1.06
N GLY A 211 -6.74 -3.77 -1.05
CA GLY A 211 -6.34 -2.57 -0.36
C GLY A 211 -6.81 -1.33 -1.13
N GLY A 212 -6.79 -0.20 -0.46
CA GLY A 212 -7.23 1.06 -1.04
C GLY A 212 -6.97 2.25 -0.14
N VAL A 213 -7.42 3.41 -0.59
CA VAL A 213 -7.48 4.62 0.20
C VAL A 213 -8.93 4.91 0.54
N LEU A 214 -9.20 5.02 1.82
CA LEU A 214 -10.51 5.37 2.39
C LEU A 214 -10.52 6.81 2.85
N ARG A 215 -11.69 7.43 2.94
CA ARG A 215 -11.87 8.67 3.69
C ARG A 215 -13.17 8.67 4.47
N ALA A 216 -13.21 9.42 5.56
CA ALA A 216 -14.39 9.59 6.39
C ALA A 216 -14.41 10.98 7.03
N ASN A 217 -15.56 11.38 7.57
CA ASN A 217 -15.59 12.49 8.49
C ASN A 217 -14.81 12.16 9.78
N PRO A 218 -14.34 13.17 10.53
CA PRO A 218 -13.62 12.92 11.79
C PRO A 218 -14.43 12.09 12.80
N ASP A 219 -15.75 12.14 12.77
CA ASP A 219 -16.64 11.34 13.62
C ASP A 219 -16.91 9.92 13.06
N GLY A 220 -16.27 9.53 11.98
CA GLY A 220 -16.43 8.23 11.34
C GLY A 220 -17.61 8.12 10.38
N THR A 221 -18.44 9.14 10.25
CA THR A 221 -19.53 9.14 9.28
C THR A 221 -19.04 9.37 7.86
N ALA A 222 -19.88 9.09 6.87
CA ALA A 222 -19.58 9.26 5.44
C ALA A 222 -18.30 8.54 4.98
N LEU A 223 -18.08 7.32 5.49
CA LEU A 223 -16.99 6.45 5.03
C LEU A 223 -17.17 6.13 3.54
N GLU A 224 -16.11 6.33 2.77
CA GLU A 224 -16.11 6.03 1.35
C GLU A 224 -14.72 5.60 0.83
N ILE A 225 -14.71 4.87 -0.29
CA ILE A 225 -13.48 4.55 -1.00
C ILE A 225 -13.08 5.71 -1.92
N VAL A 226 -11.83 6.13 -1.80
CA VAL A 226 -11.19 7.06 -2.74
C VAL A 226 -10.57 6.29 -3.90
N SER A 227 -9.78 5.26 -3.60
CA SER A 227 -9.16 4.39 -4.59
C SER A 227 -9.08 2.96 -4.10
N ARG A 228 -8.95 2.02 -5.03
CA ARG A 228 -8.86 0.58 -4.76
C ARG A 228 -7.80 -0.09 -5.65
N GLY A 229 -7.67 -1.41 -5.52
CA GLY A 229 -6.73 -2.17 -6.33
C GLY A 229 -5.29 -2.06 -5.82
N LEU A 230 -5.13 -1.85 -4.52
CA LEU A 230 -3.87 -1.86 -3.80
C LEU A 230 -3.72 -3.17 -3.01
N ARG A 231 -2.49 -3.55 -2.71
CA ARG A 231 -2.20 -4.74 -1.91
C ARG A 231 -1.97 -4.39 -0.44
N ASN A 232 -0.93 -3.63 -0.18
CA ASN A 232 -0.60 -3.18 1.17
C ASN A 232 -0.02 -1.76 1.11
N PRO A 233 -0.87 -0.76 0.86
CA PRO A 233 -0.43 0.63 0.89
C PRO A 233 -0.07 0.98 2.33
N TRP A 234 1.23 1.22 2.58
CA TRP A 234 1.70 1.53 3.92
C TRP A 234 1.39 2.97 4.30
N ASP A 235 1.68 3.92 3.42
CA ASP A 235 1.44 5.31 3.73
C ASP A 235 0.94 6.08 2.51
N ILE A 236 0.29 7.20 2.79
CA ILE A 236 -0.15 8.19 1.82
C ILE A 236 0.21 9.59 2.32
N ALA A 237 0.69 10.44 1.45
CA ALA A 237 0.89 11.85 1.74
C ALA A 237 0.39 12.70 0.57
N PHE A 238 0.07 13.97 0.80
CA PHE A 238 -0.32 14.89 -0.25
C PHE A 238 0.61 16.09 -0.33
N ASP A 239 0.74 16.60 -1.56
CA ASP A 239 1.47 17.84 -1.79
C ASP A 239 0.66 19.07 -1.38
N ASP A 240 1.28 20.22 -1.50
CA ASP A 240 0.62 21.50 -1.20
C ASP A 240 -0.61 21.80 -2.07
N GLY A 241 -0.73 21.14 -3.22
CA GLY A 241 -1.89 21.20 -4.12
C GLY A 241 -2.93 20.10 -3.89
N PHE A 242 -2.85 19.39 -2.77
CA PHE A 242 -3.77 18.31 -2.42
C PHE A 242 -3.78 17.18 -3.46
N ASN A 243 -2.60 16.83 -3.99
CA ASN A 243 -2.42 15.65 -4.83
C ASN A 243 -1.70 14.58 -4.02
N TRP A 244 -2.24 13.37 -4.02
CA TRP A 244 -1.76 12.26 -3.21
C TRP A 244 -0.67 11.47 -3.91
N LEU A 245 0.31 11.00 -3.15
CA LEU A 245 1.09 9.81 -3.47
C LEU A 245 0.93 8.80 -2.33
N GLY A 246 1.20 7.53 -2.63
CA GLY A 246 1.19 6.46 -1.66
C GLY A 246 2.17 5.36 -2.05
N THR A 247 2.68 4.65 -1.04
CA THR A 247 3.46 3.42 -1.22
C THR A 247 2.52 2.21 -1.26
N ASP A 248 2.85 1.19 -2.05
CA ASP A 248 2.11 -0.07 -2.06
C ASP A 248 3.08 -1.23 -2.25
N ASN A 249 3.05 -2.17 -1.31
CA ASN A 249 4.10 -3.16 -1.12
C ASN A 249 3.74 -4.52 -1.70
N ASP A 250 4.68 -5.14 -2.43
CA ASP A 250 4.63 -6.55 -2.82
C ASP A 250 6.04 -7.16 -2.90
N GLN A 251 6.26 -8.23 -2.15
CA GLN A 251 7.56 -8.90 -2.12
C GLN A 251 7.89 -9.63 -3.43
N SER A 252 6.88 -10.01 -4.21
CA SER A 252 7.05 -10.79 -5.44
C SER A 252 7.20 -9.89 -6.66
N ASP A 253 6.29 -8.90 -6.77
CA ASP A 253 6.23 -8.00 -7.94
C ASP A 253 6.98 -6.69 -7.72
N GLY A 254 7.55 -6.51 -6.52
CA GLY A 254 8.23 -5.29 -6.08
C GLY A 254 7.25 -4.22 -5.63
N ASP A 255 7.77 -3.18 -5.01
CA ASP A 255 6.98 -2.08 -4.49
C ASP A 255 6.70 -1.02 -5.55
N ARG A 256 5.61 -0.31 -5.42
CA ARG A 256 5.19 0.73 -6.36
C ARG A 256 4.77 2.01 -5.64
N ILE A 257 4.89 3.13 -6.34
CA ILE A 257 4.30 4.41 -5.92
C ILE A 257 3.05 4.64 -6.76
N VAL A 258 1.99 5.03 -6.11
CA VAL A 258 0.68 5.26 -6.71
C VAL A 258 0.22 6.70 -6.47
N MET A 259 -0.62 7.22 -7.33
CA MET A 259 -1.27 8.53 -7.18
C MET A 259 -2.77 8.31 -6.94
N PRO A 260 -3.21 8.14 -5.67
CA PRO A 260 -4.62 7.95 -5.35
C PRO A 260 -5.47 9.15 -5.76
N PHE A 261 -6.61 8.86 -6.37
CA PHE A 261 -7.66 9.83 -6.66
C PHE A 261 -9.02 9.14 -6.70
N PHE A 262 -10.08 9.90 -6.73
CA PHE A 262 -11.43 9.38 -6.64
C PHE A 262 -11.78 8.43 -7.79
N GLY A 263 -12.11 7.18 -7.45
CA GLY A 263 -12.47 6.16 -8.42
C GLY A 263 -11.27 5.45 -9.07
N ALA A 264 -10.02 5.71 -8.65
CA ALA A 264 -8.86 5.01 -9.18
C ALA A 264 -8.88 3.51 -8.80
N ASP A 265 -8.54 2.66 -9.78
CA ASP A 265 -8.24 1.25 -9.57
C ASP A 265 -6.81 0.95 -10.03
N PHE A 266 -5.97 0.50 -9.11
CA PHE A 266 -4.54 0.21 -9.34
C PHE A 266 -4.27 -1.24 -9.71
N GLY A 267 -5.30 -2.03 -9.99
CA GLY A 267 -5.22 -3.33 -10.65
C GLY A 267 -4.90 -4.52 -9.77
N TRP A 268 -4.58 -4.35 -8.47
CA TRP A 268 -4.43 -5.51 -7.60
C TRP A 268 -5.75 -6.26 -7.49
N ALA A 269 -5.72 -7.55 -7.81
CA ALA A 269 -6.89 -8.43 -7.84
C ALA A 269 -8.06 -7.92 -8.71
N HIS A 270 -7.82 -7.01 -9.65
CA HIS A 270 -8.85 -6.58 -10.59
C HIS A 270 -9.42 -7.77 -11.38
N GLN A 271 -10.73 -7.88 -11.47
CA GLN A 271 -11.42 -9.09 -11.95
C GLN A 271 -11.00 -9.56 -13.33
N TRP A 272 -10.72 -8.66 -14.26
CA TRP A 272 -10.40 -9.01 -15.66
C TRP A 272 -9.18 -8.29 -16.23
N SER A 273 -8.57 -7.37 -15.50
CA SER A 273 -7.35 -6.69 -15.92
C SER A 273 -6.41 -6.48 -14.72
N PRO A 274 -6.02 -7.53 -13.99
CA PRO A 274 -5.04 -7.40 -12.92
C PRO A 274 -3.69 -7.10 -13.54
N HIS A 275 -3.08 -6.04 -13.06
CA HIS A 275 -1.74 -5.68 -13.47
C HIS A 275 -1.09 -4.76 -12.45
N TRP A 276 0.09 -5.16 -11.97
CA TRP A 276 0.77 -4.44 -10.91
C TRP A 276 1.16 -3.01 -11.28
N THR A 277 1.66 -2.78 -12.48
CA THR A 277 2.09 -1.44 -12.93
C THR A 277 0.99 -0.63 -13.61
N GLY A 278 -0.10 -1.23 -14.02
CA GLY A 278 -1.18 -0.60 -14.77
C GLY A 278 -0.79 -0.04 -16.15
N VAL A 279 0.47 -0.17 -16.55
CA VAL A 279 0.95 0.32 -17.85
C VAL A 279 0.34 -0.47 -18.99
N GLY A 280 -0.27 0.22 -19.95
CA GLY A 280 -0.95 -0.41 -21.10
C GLY A 280 -2.25 -1.14 -20.75
N HIS A 281 -2.62 -1.24 -19.47
CA HIS A 281 -3.84 -1.89 -19.01
C HIS A 281 -4.96 -0.89 -18.78
N VAL A 282 -6.08 -1.08 -19.46
CA VAL A 282 -7.33 -0.38 -19.23
C VAL A 282 -8.27 -1.45 -18.69
N PRO A 283 -8.93 -1.26 -17.60
CA PRO A 283 -9.39 -0.03 -16.96
C PRO A 283 -8.53 0.47 -15.79
N THR A 284 -7.31 0.04 -15.60
CA THR A 284 -6.54 0.37 -14.41
C THR A 284 -5.68 1.62 -14.60
N VAL A 285 -5.29 2.24 -13.48
CA VAL A 285 -4.45 3.43 -13.45
C VAL A 285 -2.97 3.03 -13.44
N PRO A 286 -2.08 3.69 -14.19
CA PRO A 286 -0.65 3.44 -14.11
C PRO A 286 -0.05 3.94 -12.79
N ILE A 287 1.06 3.32 -12.40
CA ILE A 287 1.84 3.73 -11.25
C ILE A 287 2.61 5.05 -11.51
N SER A 288 3.04 5.68 -10.44
CA SER A 288 3.75 6.96 -10.44
C SER A 288 5.26 6.79 -10.32
N GLY A 289 5.85 5.98 -11.18
CA GLY A 289 7.28 5.75 -11.22
C GLY A 289 7.64 4.28 -11.47
N PRO A 290 8.92 3.92 -11.49
CA PRO A 290 9.35 2.54 -11.66
C PRO A 290 9.01 1.71 -10.41
N VAL A 291 8.81 0.41 -10.61
CA VAL A 291 8.79 -0.57 -9.51
C VAL A 291 10.18 -0.63 -8.87
N PHE A 292 10.24 -0.77 -7.57
CA PHE A 292 11.48 -0.95 -6.82
C PHE A 292 11.39 -2.20 -5.91
N THR A 293 12.54 -2.74 -5.57
CA THR A 293 12.63 -3.89 -4.69
C THR A 293 12.96 -3.42 -3.30
N GLY A 294 11.99 -3.36 -2.42
CA GLY A 294 12.21 -2.87 -1.07
C GLY A 294 10.99 -3.12 -0.21
N SER A 295 10.76 -2.24 0.72
CA SER A 295 9.50 -2.11 1.44
C SER A 295 9.24 -0.63 1.64
N GLY A 296 8.45 -0.05 0.73
CA GLY A 296 8.04 1.34 0.84
C GLY A 296 7.19 1.54 2.09
N THR A 297 7.63 2.42 2.99
CA THR A 297 6.92 2.74 4.23
C THR A 297 6.51 4.20 4.25
N GLY A 298 6.78 4.94 5.31
CA GLY A 298 6.37 6.33 5.48
C GLY A 298 6.83 7.26 4.36
N MET A 299 6.04 8.29 4.11
CA MET A 299 6.36 9.33 3.13
C MET A 299 5.88 10.70 3.57
N VAL A 300 6.60 11.74 3.15
CA VAL A 300 6.23 13.13 3.44
C VAL A 300 6.57 14.04 2.27
N PHE A 301 5.68 14.99 1.96
CA PHE A 301 5.96 16.06 1.01
C PHE A 301 6.53 17.28 1.71
N THR A 302 7.52 17.94 1.12
CA THR A 302 8.09 19.19 1.63
C THR A 302 8.27 20.24 0.54
N ASP A 303 7.85 21.46 0.84
CA ASP A 303 8.26 22.70 0.17
C ASP A 303 8.70 23.76 1.19
N THR A 304 9.37 23.29 2.24
CA THR A 304 9.74 24.14 3.38
C THR A 304 10.70 25.25 2.95
N PRO A 305 10.38 26.51 3.23
CA PRO A 305 11.31 27.62 3.02
C PRO A 305 12.63 27.42 3.76
N GLY A 306 13.73 27.79 3.13
CA GLY A 306 15.07 27.63 3.70
C GLY A 306 15.76 26.30 3.36
N TRP A 307 15.05 25.34 2.78
CA TRP A 307 15.67 24.15 2.21
C TRP A 307 16.33 24.47 0.87
N PRO A 308 17.42 23.76 0.47
CA PRO A 308 17.99 23.86 -0.87
C PRO A 308 16.90 23.65 -1.94
N ALA A 309 16.95 24.41 -3.03
CA ALA A 309 15.88 24.44 -4.03
C ALA A 309 15.57 23.07 -4.64
N GLU A 310 16.61 22.22 -4.79
CA GLU A 310 16.50 20.86 -5.33
C GLU A 310 15.78 19.87 -4.37
N PHE A 311 15.57 20.27 -3.13
CA PHE A 311 14.85 19.50 -2.10
C PHE A 311 13.56 20.19 -1.65
N ARG A 312 13.03 21.09 -2.49
CA ARG A 312 11.74 21.72 -2.30
C ARG A 312 10.74 21.22 -3.34
N GLY A 313 9.48 21.11 -2.96
CA GLY A 313 8.45 20.56 -3.83
C GLY A 313 8.68 19.08 -4.13
N VAL A 314 9.18 18.32 -3.18
CA VAL A 314 9.55 16.91 -3.33
C VAL A 314 8.90 16.04 -2.24
N TRP A 315 8.77 14.74 -2.51
CA TRP A 315 8.47 13.76 -1.46
C TRP A 315 9.76 13.06 -1.02
N PHE A 316 9.83 12.78 0.26
CA PHE A 316 10.75 11.79 0.83
C PHE A 316 9.95 10.51 1.08
N ILE A 317 10.55 9.37 0.73
CA ILE A 317 9.91 8.06 0.78
C ILE A 317 10.88 7.09 1.42
N ASN A 318 10.47 6.43 2.49
CA ASN A 318 11.27 5.42 3.15
C ASN A 318 11.21 4.08 2.42
N ASP A 319 12.35 3.40 2.39
CA ASP A 319 12.50 1.99 2.02
C ASP A 319 13.10 1.25 3.22
N TYR A 320 12.26 0.49 3.88
CA TYR A 320 12.62 -0.24 5.09
C TYR A 320 13.73 -1.28 4.85
N LEU A 321 13.59 -2.10 3.79
CA LEU A 321 14.50 -3.21 3.54
C LEU A 321 15.88 -2.77 3.05
N HIS A 322 15.95 -1.71 2.25
CA HIS A 322 17.22 -1.15 1.78
C HIS A 322 17.81 -0.10 2.71
N ARG A 323 17.15 0.18 3.83
CA ARG A 323 17.64 1.16 4.81
C ARG A 323 17.98 2.49 4.15
N THR A 324 17.03 3.00 3.39
CA THR A 324 17.21 4.19 2.56
C THR A 324 15.97 5.05 2.63
N THR A 325 16.14 6.35 2.68
CA THR A 325 15.08 7.30 2.35
C THR A 325 15.39 7.86 0.97
N PHE A 326 14.47 7.75 0.04
CA PHE A 326 14.59 8.28 -1.32
C PHE A 326 13.99 9.67 -1.42
N VAL A 327 14.46 10.47 -2.37
CA VAL A 327 13.79 11.67 -2.82
C VAL A 327 13.05 11.39 -4.13
N TYR A 328 11.77 11.69 -4.15
CA TYR A 328 10.92 11.67 -5.33
C TYR A 328 10.74 13.12 -5.80
N ARG A 329 11.33 13.46 -6.95
CA ARG A 329 11.20 14.78 -7.57
C ARG A 329 10.07 14.73 -8.59
N PRO A 330 8.91 15.33 -8.30
CA PRO A 330 7.74 15.17 -9.15
C PRO A 330 7.87 15.99 -10.44
N ARG A 331 7.31 15.43 -11.50
CA ARG A 331 6.90 16.17 -12.71
C ARG A 331 5.54 15.68 -13.16
N TRP A 332 4.78 16.56 -13.77
CA TRP A 332 3.51 16.19 -14.35
C TRP A 332 3.70 15.66 -15.77
N GLU A 333 3.17 14.46 -16.04
CA GLU A 333 2.98 13.89 -17.37
C GLU A 333 1.48 13.80 -17.64
N GLY A 334 0.92 14.81 -18.34
CA GLY A 334 -0.52 15.00 -18.39
C GLY A 334 -1.08 15.27 -16.99
N ALA A 335 -1.97 14.41 -16.53
CA ALA A 335 -2.56 14.49 -15.19
C ALA A 335 -1.94 13.51 -14.19
N LEU A 336 -0.87 12.79 -14.54
CA LEU A 336 -0.16 11.83 -13.69
C LEU A 336 1.16 12.41 -13.19
N LEU A 337 1.43 12.22 -11.89
CA LEU A 337 2.75 12.49 -11.31
C LEU A 337 3.74 11.38 -11.67
N GLN A 338 4.93 11.76 -12.12
CA GLN A 338 6.04 10.87 -12.41
C GLN A 338 7.34 11.43 -11.80
N PRO A 339 8.31 10.60 -11.45
CA PRO A 339 9.60 11.10 -10.99
C PRO A 339 10.42 11.66 -12.15
N VAL A 340 11.11 12.76 -11.93
CA VAL A 340 12.05 13.32 -12.89
C VAL A 340 13.12 12.27 -13.21
N GLY A 341 13.35 12.02 -14.51
CA GLY A 341 14.35 11.04 -14.95
C GLY A 341 13.94 9.58 -14.75
N GLY A 342 12.72 9.31 -14.26
CA GLY A 342 12.17 7.95 -14.08
C GLY A 342 12.96 7.09 -13.09
N LYS A 343 13.59 7.68 -12.08
CA LYS A 343 14.44 6.97 -11.12
C LYS A 343 14.30 7.52 -9.70
N TRP A 344 14.75 6.71 -8.77
CA TRP A 344 14.86 7.02 -7.36
C TRP A 344 16.25 7.55 -7.03
N GLU A 345 16.33 8.58 -6.20
CA GLU A 345 17.61 9.13 -5.72
C GLU A 345 17.68 9.00 -4.20
N PRO A 346 18.72 8.36 -3.64
CA PRO A 346 18.87 8.27 -2.20
C PRO A 346 19.07 9.65 -1.56
N PHE A 347 18.32 9.94 -0.51
CA PHE A 347 18.46 11.09 0.35
C PHE A 347 19.20 10.75 1.64
N LEU A 348 18.75 9.67 2.32
CA LEU A 348 19.41 9.13 3.51
C LEU A 348 19.79 7.67 3.26
N ARG A 349 20.93 7.25 3.76
CA ARG A 349 21.39 5.86 3.70
C ARG A 349 22.44 5.57 4.77
N GLY A 350 22.71 4.31 5.02
CA GLY A 350 23.68 3.89 6.03
C GLY A 350 23.03 3.82 7.42
N GLY A 351 23.73 4.26 8.47
CA GLY A 351 23.18 4.23 9.85
C GLY A 351 23.17 2.83 10.51
N GLY A 352 23.76 1.84 9.85
CA GLY A 352 23.88 0.48 10.39
C GLY A 352 22.56 -0.29 10.50
N ALA A 353 22.54 -1.31 11.34
CA ALA A 353 21.40 -2.21 11.49
C ALA A 353 20.15 -1.54 12.05
N LEU A 354 20.28 -0.44 12.77
CA LEU A 354 19.18 0.27 13.39
C LEU A 354 18.46 1.25 12.44
N PHE A 355 19.03 1.53 11.28
CA PHE A 355 18.39 2.37 10.28
C PHE A 355 17.44 1.52 9.41
N ASN A 356 16.29 1.17 9.95
CA ASN A 356 15.16 0.59 9.24
C ASN A 356 14.03 1.62 9.30
N PRO A 357 13.97 2.58 8.35
CA PRO A 357 13.08 3.72 8.43
C PRO A 357 11.63 3.30 8.19
N VAL A 358 10.71 3.80 9.04
CA VAL A 358 9.28 3.45 8.97
C VAL A 358 8.44 4.67 8.66
N ASP A 359 8.52 5.72 9.45
CA ASP A 359 7.65 6.88 9.33
C ASP A 359 8.42 8.17 9.10
N LEU A 360 7.79 9.17 8.49
CA LEU A 360 8.33 10.49 8.16
C LEU A 360 7.32 11.58 8.47
N GLU A 361 7.74 12.60 9.22
CA GLU A 361 6.92 13.77 9.54
C GLU A 361 7.71 15.08 9.42
N LEU A 362 7.01 16.16 9.04
CA LEU A 362 7.57 17.51 9.12
C LEU A 362 7.31 18.11 10.49
N GLY A 363 8.39 18.50 11.15
CA GLY A 363 8.33 19.14 12.45
C GLY A 363 8.05 20.65 12.41
N PRO A 364 7.78 21.23 13.59
CA PRO A 364 7.54 22.68 13.77
C PRO A 364 8.67 23.58 13.29
N ASP A 365 9.86 23.07 13.25
CA ASP A 365 11.09 23.75 12.81
C ASP A 365 11.37 23.55 11.31
N GLY A 366 10.43 22.93 10.59
CA GLY A 366 10.56 22.64 9.17
C GLY A 366 11.55 21.52 8.82
N ALA A 367 12.09 20.82 9.81
CA ALA A 367 12.92 19.63 9.62
C ALA A 367 12.07 18.40 9.35
N VAL A 368 12.65 17.39 8.69
CA VAL A 368 12.06 16.06 8.58
C VAL A 368 12.47 15.23 9.78
N TYR A 369 11.51 14.66 10.45
CA TYR A 369 11.67 13.66 11.49
C TYR A 369 11.40 12.28 10.92
N LEU A 370 12.13 11.26 11.37
CA LEU A 370 11.93 9.90 10.92
C LEU A 370 12.15 8.89 12.04
N THR A 371 11.36 7.83 12.04
CA THR A 371 11.51 6.71 12.95
C THR A 371 12.35 5.61 12.33
N GLY A 372 13.11 4.91 13.17
CA GLY A 372 13.77 3.66 12.83
C GLY A 372 13.33 2.55 13.78
N TRP A 373 12.74 1.52 13.22
CA TRP A 373 12.12 0.41 13.93
C TRP A 373 13.06 -0.30 14.91
N GLY A 374 14.28 -0.56 14.51
CA GLY A 374 15.25 -1.43 15.17
C GLY A 374 15.87 -2.41 14.19
N SER A 375 16.67 -3.35 14.69
CA SER A 375 17.49 -4.24 13.84
C SER A 375 16.76 -5.50 13.34
N VAL A 376 15.59 -5.81 13.89
CA VAL A 376 14.85 -7.04 13.61
C VAL A 376 13.50 -6.73 12.99
N LEU A 377 13.25 -7.30 11.80
CA LEU A 377 11.97 -7.13 11.12
C LEU A 377 10.86 -7.93 11.81
N GLY A 378 9.78 -7.23 12.15
CA GLY A 378 8.56 -7.86 12.66
C GLY A 378 8.76 -8.68 13.91
N GLY A 379 9.75 -8.33 14.71
CA GLY A 379 10.03 -9.02 15.94
C GLY A 379 11.01 -8.24 16.78
N GLU A 380 10.72 -8.24 18.01
CA GLU A 380 11.51 -7.60 19.06
C GLU A 380 12.46 -8.58 19.70
N PHE A 381 12.47 -9.83 19.22
CA PHE A 381 13.22 -10.94 19.81
C PHE A 381 14.40 -11.32 18.95
N LYS A 382 15.58 -11.17 19.50
CA LYS A 382 16.82 -11.71 18.98
C LYS A 382 17.35 -12.72 19.99
N ASP A 383 17.62 -13.93 19.52
CA ASP A 383 18.09 -15.03 20.37
C ASP A 383 17.16 -15.29 21.59
N GLY A 384 15.85 -15.14 21.40
CA GLY A 384 14.84 -15.33 22.45
C GLY A 384 14.76 -14.20 23.47
N LYS A 385 15.45 -13.07 23.23
CA LYS A 385 15.39 -11.87 24.07
C LYS A 385 14.84 -10.71 23.28
N GLN A 386 14.02 -9.90 23.93
CA GLN A 386 13.52 -8.66 23.35
C GLN A 386 14.66 -7.66 23.11
N THR A 387 14.70 -7.07 21.90
CA THR A 387 15.77 -6.12 21.55
C THR A 387 15.58 -4.76 22.19
N ASN A 388 14.34 -4.30 22.37
CA ASN A 388 13.98 -2.96 22.86
C ASN A 388 14.73 -1.83 22.10
N GLU A 389 14.91 -2.00 20.80
CA GLU A 389 15.62 -1.06 19.94
C GLU A 389 14.65 -0.04 19.33
N GLY A 390 15.14 1.14 19.02
CA GLY A 390 14.39 2.16 18.31
C GLY A 390 15.11 3.50 18.26
N ARG A 391 14.87 4.27 17.21
CA ARG A 391 15.46 5.59 17.01
C ARG A 391 14.43 6.56 16.45
N VAL A 392 14.61 7.83 16.81
CA VAL A 392 14.05 8.96 16.06
C VAL A 392 15.20 9.88 15.68
N TRP A 393 15.22 10.25 14.41
CA TRP A 393 16.20 11.21 13.89
C TRP A 393 15.49 12.45 13.37
N ARG A 394 16.24 13.55 13.34
CA ARG A 394 15.88 14.81 12.72
C ARG A 394 16.86 15.11 11.58
N VAL A 395 16.34 15.53 10.44
CA VAL A 395 17.13 15.89 9.27
C VAL A 395 16.77 17.30 8.83
N ALA A 396 17.74 18.16 8.80
CA ALA A 396 17.57 19.56 8.43
C ALA A 396 18.75 20.06 7.59
N PRO A 397 18.59 21.16 6.84
CA PRO A 397 19.73 21.84 6.21
C PRO A 397 20.83 22.15 7.22
N THR A 398 22.09 21.98 6.82
CA THR A 398 23.23 22.24 7.68
C THR A 398 23.24 23.70 8.17
N GLY A 399 23.33 23.88 9.48
CA GLY A 399 23.26 25.19 10.13
C GLY A 399 21.84 25.71 10.38
N ALA A 400 20.78 24.92 10.05
CA ALA A 400 19.42 25.26 10.44
C ALA A 400 19.30 25.27 11.98
N VAL A 401 18.73 26.33 12.51
CA VAL A 401 18.45 26.47 13.94
C VAL A 401 17.06 25.97 14.25
N ARG A 402 16.89 25.21 15.33
CA ARG A 402 15.56 24.82 15.80
C ARG A 402 14.74 26.06 16.16
N ALA A 403 13.59 26.21 15.53
CA ALA A 403 12.69 27.30 15.86
C ALA A 403 12.04 27.06 17.23
N ALA A 404 12.00 28.09 18.04
CA ALA A 404 11.26 28.03 19.31
C ALA A 404 9.75 27.93 19.02
N ILE A 405 9.08 27.10 19.76
CA ILE A 405 7.59 26.98 19.69
C ILE A 405 6.98 28.30 20.14
N ALA A 406 6.11 28.86 19.30
CA ALA A 406 5.48 30.14 19.59
C ALA A 406 4.59 30.07 20.84
N ALA A 407 4.75 31.04 21.75
CA ALA A 407 4.07 31.03 23.05
C ALA A 407 2.52 30.95 22.96
N HIS A 408 1.91 31.45 21.88
CA HIS A 408 0.45 31.37 21.70
C HIS A 408 -0.05 29.93 21.53
N ARG A 409 0.80 28.96 21.16
CA ARG A 409 0.42 27.56 20.99
C ARG A 409 0.04 26.87 22.30
N ALA A 410 0.42 27.43 23.42
CA ALA A 410 -0.06 26.98 24.73
C ALA A 410 -1.54 27.37 25.01
N GLN A 411 -2.09 28.29 24.20
CA GLN A 411 -3.47 28.76 24.37
C GLN A 411 -4.44 27.94 23.52
N PRO A 412 -5.70 27.78 23.92
CA PRO A 412 -6.73 27.18 23.10
C PRO A 412 -6.90 27.90 21.75
N LEU A 413 -7.05 27.16 20.64
CA LEU A 413 -7.22 27.68 19.28
C LEU A 413 -8.29 28.77 19.16
N ALA A 414 -9.35 28.68 19.95
CA ALA A 414 -10.42 29.69 19.98
C ALA A 414 -9.93 31.08 20.34
N GLN A 415 -8.81 31.22 21.06
CA GLN A 415 -8.21 32.48 21.47
C GLN A 415 -7.21 33.05 20.47
N TRP A 416 -6.85 32.27 19.42
CA TRP A 416 -5.88 32.71 18.43
C TRP A 416 -6.45 33.79 17.52
N THR A 417 -5.59 34.72 17.15
CA THR A 417 -5.92 35.76 16.18
C THR A 417 -6.09 35.20 14.78
N TRP A 418 -6.79 35.93 13.92
CA TRP A 418 -6.84 35.61 12.47
C TRP A 418 -5.46 35.42 11.88
N ALA A 419 -4.51 36.30 12.17
CA ALA A 419 -3.17 36.24 11.59
C ALA A 419 -2.43 34.92 11.96
N GLN A 420 -2.59 34.44 13.18
CA GLN A 420 -2.01 33.18 13.64
C GLN A 420 -2.61 31.99 12.91
N LEU A 421 -3.93 31.91 12.82
CA LEU A 421 -4.62 30.85 12.11
C LEU A 421 -4.34 30.87 10.59
N ALA A 422 -4.32 32.07 9.99
CA ALA A 422 -4.01 32.22 8.59
C ALA A 422 -2.57 31.81 8.25
N ALA A 423 -1.61 32.06 9.15
CA ALA A 423 -0.23 31.59 9.01
C ALA A 423 -0.17 30.04 9.04
N ASP A 424 -0.91 29.42 9.94
CA ASP A 424 -0.92 27.97 10.09
C ASP A 424 -1.57 27.24 8.90
N LEU A 425 -2.43 27.88 8.11
CA LEU A 425 -2.89 27.29 6.84
C LEU A 425 -1.75 26.99 5.86
N GLY A 426 -0.60 27.63 6.03
CA GLY A 426 0.61 27.39 5.25
C GLY A 426 1.73 26.65 6.02
N SER A 427 1.44 26.12 7.19
CA SER A 427 2.41 25.41 8.03
C SER A 427 2.94 24.15 7.34
N SER A 428 4.19 23.77 7.65
CA SER A 428 4.72 22.45 7.30
C SER A 428 4.08 21.33 8.12
N VAL A 429 3.64 21.62 9.35
CA VAL A 429 3.04 20.63 10.26
C VAL A 429 1.60 20.34 9.86
N ALA A 430 1.31 19.07 9.57
CA ALA A 430 0.01 18.63 9.07
C ALA A 430 -1.14 18.96 10.03
N SER A 431 -0.99 18.66 11.33
CA SER A 431 -2.00 18.95 12.34
C SER A 431 -2.30 20.45 12.48
N TRP A 432 -1.29 21.32 12.32
CA TRP A 432 -1.49 22.77 12.43
C TRP A 432 -2.37 23.31 11.31
N ARG A 433 -2.17 22.84 10.07
CA ARG A 433 -3.06 23.19 8.94
C ARG A 433 -4.49 22.75 9.19
N ALA A 434 -4.67 21.50 9.62
CA ALA A 434 -5.97 20.92 9.88
C ALA A 434 -6.72 21.67 11.00
N ASP A 435 -6.04 21.95 12.10
CA ASP A 435 -6.59 22.63 13.28
C ASP A 435 -6.95 24.10 12.98
N ALA A 436 -6.06 24.82 12.27
CA ALA A 436 -6.36 26.19 11.85
C ALA A 436 -7.57 26.25 10.93
N SER A 437 -7.65 25.35 9.95
CA SER A 437 -8.80 25.25 9.05
C SER A 437 -10.08 24.91 9.81
N ALA A 438 -10.04 23.93 10.72
CA ALA A 438 -11.20 23.54 11.53
C ALA A 438 -11.69 24.69 12.42
N GLU A 439 -10.78 25.43 13.06
CA GLU A 439 -11.14 26.58 13.89
C GLU A 439 -11.74 27.73 13.05
N LEU A 440 -11.19 28.00 11.86
CA LEU A 440 -11.75 28.99 10.94
C LEU A 440 -13.14 28.58 10.44
N VAL A 441 -13.36 27.30 10.15
CA VAL A 441 -14.68 26.76 9.80
C VAL A 441 -15.66 26.96 10.97
N ARG A 442 -15.22 26.73 12.22
CA ARG A 442 -16.04 26.97 13.43
C ARG A 442 -16.40 28.45 13.57
N ARG A 443 -15.52 29.39 13.22
CA ARG A 443 -15.83 30.84 13.22
C ARG A 443 -16.81 31.23 12.11
N GLY A 444 -16.96 30.41 11.08
CA GLY A 444 -17.97 30.54 10.06
C GLY A 444 -17.87 31.83 9.25
N SER A 445 -19.02 32.49 9.01
CA SER A 445 -19.10 33.67 8.15
C SER A 445 -18.31 34.89 8.67
N ALA A 446 -17.95 34.93 9.94
CA ALA A 446 -17.17 36.03 10.51
C ALA A 446 -15.79 36.23 9.92
N VAL A 447 -15.18 35.14 9.38
CA VAL A 447 -13.82 35.16 8.78
C VAL A 447 -13.84 35.03 7.28
N ARG A 448 -15.01 35.06 6.66
CA ARG A 448 -15.14 34.83 5.19
C ARG A 448 -14.44 35.90 4.36
N ALA A 449 -14.60 37.18 4.72
CA ALA A 449 -14.00 38.28 3.96
C ALA A 449 -12.48 38.22 3.99
N GLU A 450 -11.91 37.89 5.12
CA GLU A 450 -10.47 37.70 5.29
C GLU A 450 -9.95 36.49 4.51
N LEU A 451 -10.69 35.38 4.48
CA LEU A 451 -10.32 34.20 3.66
C LEU A 451 -10.34 34.52 2.17
N VAL A 452 -11.35 35.23 1.67
CA VAL A 452 -11.40 35.69 0.28
C VAL A 452 -10.22 36.60 -0.02
N ALA A 453 -9.94 37.55 0.85
CA ALA A 453 -8.80 38.46 0.71
C ALA A 453 -7.46 37.71 0.72
N LEU A 454 -7.32 36.68 1.58
CA LEU A 454 -6.15 35.82 1.60
C LEU A 454 -6.00 35.04 0.29
N ALA A 455 -7.04 34.34 -0.14
CA ALA A 455 -7.01 33.50 -1.36
C ALA A 455 -6.80 34.30 -2.66
N THR A 456 -6.96 35.61 -2.63
CA THR A 456 -6.70 36.50 -3.78
C THR A 456 -5.33 37.18 -3.76
N LYS A 457 -4.53 36.94 -2.72
CA LYS A 457 -3.18 37.52 -2.67
C LYS A 457 -2.30 36.92 -3.78
N PRO A 458 -1.54 37.76 -4.51
CA PRO A 458 -0.59 37.26 -5.49
C PRO A 458 0.56 36.53 -4.79
N ASN A 459 1.06 35.47 -5.43
CA ASN A 459 2.19 34.66 -4.95
C ASN A 459 1.99 34.05 -3.56
N LEU A 460 0.77 33.73 -3.20
CA LEU A 460 0.49 32.97 -1.98
C LEU A 460 1.15 31.59 -2.07
N PRO A 461 1.80 31.08 -1.00
CA PRO A 461 2.28 29.70 -0.98
C PRO A 461 1.17 28.70 -1.31
N THR A 462 1.48 27.69 -2.11
CA THR A 462 0.47 26.73 -2.61
C THR A 462 -0.31 26.06 -1.49
N ALA A 463 0.36 25.65 -0.40
CA ALA A 463 -0.30 25.10 0.77
C ALA A 463 -1.34 26.08 1.35
N GLN A 464 -0.94 27.33 1.58
CA GLN A 464 -1.81 28.34 2.17
C GLN A 464 -3.00 28.70 1.24
N GLU A 465 -2.76 28.76 -0.08
CA GLU A 465 -3.81 28.94 -1.08
C GLU A 465 -4.81 27.78 -1.04
N THR A 466 -4.33 26.56 -1.05
CA THR A 466 -5.16 25.35 -1.02
C THR A 466 -6.02 25.30 0.24
N TRP A 467 -5.41 25.44 1.41
CA TRP A 467 -6.13 25.35 2.67
C TRP A 467 -7.09 26.52 2.89
N ALA A 468 -6.75 27.74 2.47
CA ALA A 468 -7.64 28.89 2.53
C ALA A 468 -8.89 28.69 1.64
N LEU A 469 -8.71 28.23 0.40
CA LEU A 469 -9.82 27.94 -0.52
C LEU A 469 -10.74 26.84 0.01
N TRP A 470 -10.19 25.75 0.53
CA TRP A 470 -10.97 24.68 1.11
C TRP A 470 -11.70 25.09 2.39
N THR A 471 -11.04 25.86 3.26
CA THR A 471 -11.69 26.45 4.46
C THR A 471 -12.89 27.32 4.05
N LEU A 472 -12.72 28.16 3.04
CA LEU A 472 -13.80 28.97 2.48
C LEU A 472 -14.93 28.10 1.90
N GLY A 473 -14.59 27.02 1.18
CA GLY A 473 -15.57 26.06 0.65
C GLY A 473 -16.39 25.37 1.72
N ARG A 474 -15.74 25.00 2.82
CA ARG A 474 -16.38 24.35 3.98
C ARG A 474 -17.28 25.29 4.77
N ILE A 475 -16.92 26.56 4.90
CA ILE A 475 -17.78 27.59 5.53
C ILE A 475 -19.01 27.87 4.67
N ALA A 476 -18.84 27.89 3.35
CA ALA A 476 -19.85 28.35 2.39
C ALA A 476 -20.52 27.19 1.65
N LEU A 477 -20.85 26.10 2.34
CA LEU A 477 -21.41 24.89 1.72
C LEU A 477 -22.61 25.16 0.81
N ASP A 478 -23.55 26.01 1.23
CA ASP A 478 -24.79 26.33 0.51
C ASP A 478 -24.76 27.67 -0.23
N ASP A 479 -23.60 28.32 -0.36
CA ASP A 479 -23.50 29.67 -0.90
C ASP A 479 -23.19 29.66 -2.41
N ALA A 480 -24.21 29.98 -3.23
CA ALA A 480 -24.06 30.19 -4.67
C ALA A 480 -23.14 31.39 -5.04
N GLY A 481 -22.94 32.34 -4.11
CA GLY A 481 -22.00 33.45 -4.33
C GLY A 481 -20.55 32.99 -4.44
N LEU A 482 -20.15 31.90 -3.75
CA LEU A 482 -18.82 31.33 -3.89
C LEU A 482 -18.61 30.73 -5.30
N ASP A 483 -19.63 30.06 -5.85
CA ASP A 483 -19.57 29.51 -7.21
C ASP A 483 -19.48 30.61 -8.24
N THR A 484 -20.21 31.72 -8.04
CA THR A 484 -20.11 32.91 -8.88
C THR A 484 -18.72 33.53 -8.80
N TRP A 485 -18.15 33.61 -7.59
CA TRP A 485 -16.80 34.12 -7.37
C TRP A 485 -15.75 33.25 -8.08
N PHE A 486 -15.80 31.95 -7.99
CA PHE A 486 -14.92 31.04 -8.74
C PHE A 486 -15.08 31.24 -10.25
N GLY A 487 -16.31 31.35 -10.76
CA GLY A 487 -16.58 31.53 -12.18
C GLY A 487 -16.10 32.88 -12.73
N THR A 488 -16.26 33.96 -11.98
CA THR A 488 -15.86 35.32 -12.40
C THR A 488 -14.37 35.60 -12.23
N THR A 489 -13.73 34.96 -11.24
CA THR A 489 -12.31 35.14 -10.97
C THR A 489 -11.46 34.09 -11.69
N GLY A 490 -12.05 33.01 -12.19
CA GLY A 490 -11.38 31.79 -12.65
C GLY A 490 -10.20 31.99 -13.60
N ALA A 491 -10.32 32.89 -14.57
CA ALA A 491 -9.24 33.19 -15.52
C ALA A 491 -8.02 33.90 -14.88
N LYS A 492 -8.18 34.44 -13.69
CA LYS A 492 -7.12 35.14 -12.93
C LYS A 492 -6.54 34.29 -11.81
N LEU A 493 -7.15 33.14 -11.53
CA LEU A 493 -6.69 32.22 -10.50
C LEU A 493 -5.42 31.49 -10.93
N SER A 494 -4.61 31.11 -9.97
CA SER A 494 -3.49 30.19 -10.19
C SER A 494 -4.00 28.86 -10.75
N LEU A 495 -3.13 28.09 -11.38
CA LEU A 495 -3.50 26.75 -11.84
C LEU A 495 -4.00 25.88 -10.67
N ASN A 496 -3.34 25.96 -9.51
CA ASN A 496 -3.79 25.25 -8.30
C ASN A 496 -5.19 25.70 -7.89
N ALA A 497 -5.45 27.00 -7.77
CA ALA A 497 -6.75 27.52 -7.36
C ALA A 497 -7.89 27.12 -8.33
N ARG A 498 -7.59 27.04 -9.64
CA ARG A 498 -8.55 26.53 -10.65
C ARG A 498 -8.90 25.05 -10.39
N ILE A 499 -7.91 24.22 -10.11
CA ILE A 499 -8.10 22.79 -9.77
C ILE A 499 -8.88 22.67 -8.46
N GLN A 500 -8.48 23.43 -7.43
CA GLN A 500 -9.16 23.37 -6.13
C GLN A 500 -10.62 23.84 -6.23
N SER A 501 -10.91 24.89 -7.00
CA SER A 501 -12.30 25.34 -7.19
C SER A 501 -13.22 24.27 -7.74
N LEU A 502 -12.74 23.46 -8.69
CA LEU A 502 -13.47 22.30 -9.23
C LEU A 502 -13.72 21.23 -8.17
N ARG A 503 -12.68 20.87 -7.39
CA ARG A 503 -12.78 19.90 -6.31
C ARG A 503 -13.70 20.36 -5.19
N ILE A 504 -13.64 21.65 -4.81
CA ILE A 504 -14.49 22.27 -3.79
C ILE A 504 -15.95 22.25 -4.22
N VAL A 505 -16.25 22.53 -5.48
CA VAL A 505 -17.63 22.45 -5.99
C VAL A 505 -18.19 21.04 -5.85
N ALA A 506 -17.42 20.02 -6.20
CA ALA A 506 -17.83 18.63 -6.04
C ALA A 506 -18.13 18.29 -4.56
N HIS A 507 -17.22 18.67 -3.66
CA HIS A 507 -17.39 18.50 -2.21
C HIS A 507 -18.66 19.17 -1.72
N ARG A 508 -18.85 20.45 -2.06
CA ARG A 508 -20.03 21.23 -1.65
C ARG A 508 -21.34 20.62 -2.17
N LEU A 509 -21.39 20.18 -3.41
CA LEU A 509 -22.59 19.54 -3.99
C LEU A 509 -22.94 18.19 -3.35
N ARG A 510 -21.95 17.51 -2.78
CA ARG A 510 -22.16 16.26 -2.04
C ARG A 510 -22.63 16.53 -0.59
N GLU A 511 -22.02 17.46 0.07
CA GLU A 511 -22.33 17.80 1.49
C GLU A 511 -23.57 18.69 1.62
N SER A 512 -23.90 19.46 0.57
CA SER A 512 -25.07 20.36 0.57
C SER A 512 -26.38 19.59 0.56
N LYS A 513 -27.33 20.03 1.37
CA LYS A 513 -28.71 19.55 1.36
C LYS A 513 -29.54 20.12 0.21
N ARG A 514 -28.97 21.03 -0.59
CA ARG A 514 -29.66 21.71 -1.70
C ARG A 514 -29.35 21.00 -3.02
N ALA A 515 -30.38 20.79 -3.82
CA ALA A 515 -30.21 20.32 -5.20
C ALA A 515 -29.75 21.51 -6.09
N THR A 516 -28.46 21.84 -6.04
CA THR A 516 -27.87 22.87 -6.88
C THR A 516 -27.30 22.28 -8.18
N ALA A 517 -27.41 23.02 -9.28
CA ALA A 517 -26.78 22.67 -10.55
C ALA A 517 -25.28 22.87 -10.47
N LEU A 518 -24.53 22.16 -11.33
CA LEU A 518 -23.10 22.41 -11.52
C LEU A 518 -22.89 23.83 -12.06
N PRO A 519 -21.96 24.61 -11.48
CA PRO A 519 -21.63 25.94 -11.99
C PRO A 519 -21.10 25.91 -13.44
N PRO A 520 -21.37 26.91 -14.28
CA PRO A 520 -20.97 26.93 -15.68
C PRO A 520 -19.45 26.78 -15.91
N PHE A 521 -18.63 27.25 -15.00
CA PHE A 521 -17.16 27.12 -15.13
C PHE A 521 -16.68 25.67 -15.07
N VAL A 522 -17.44 24.75 -14.48
CA VAL A 522 -17.11 23.30 -14.50
C VAL A 522 -17.23 22.75 -15.92
N ALA A 523 -18.27 23.14 -16.66
CA ALA A 523 -18.42 22.76 -18.05
C ALA A 523 -17.33 23.39 -18.95
N ALA A 524 -16.99 24.67 -18.71
CA ALA A 524 -15.91 25.34 -19.42
C ALA A 524 -14.54 24.66 -19.18
N ALA A 525 -14.30 24.15 -17.98
CA ALA A 525 -13.05 23.46 -17.64
C ALA A 525 -12.84 22.12 -18.39
N LEU A 526 -13.88 21.53 -18.96
CA LEU A 526 -13.77 20.31 -19.77
C LEU A 526 -12.97 20.49 -21.07
N THR A 527 -12.82 21.73 -21.54
CA THR A 527 -12.07 22.09 -22.77
C THR A 527 -10.78 22.85 -22.46
N ASP A 528 -10.36 22.88 -21.20
CA ASP A 528 -9.14 23.58 -20.79
C ASP A 528 -7.91 22.95 -21.45
N ALA A 529 -6.93 23.77 -21.80
CA ALA A 529 -5.67 23.32 -22.39
C ALA A 529 -4.85 22.44 -21.42
N GLU A 530 -4.97 22.71 -20.12
CA GLU A 530 -4.25 21.98 -19.07
C GLU A 530 -4.96 20.65 -18.73
N PRO A 531 -4.32 19.48 -18.93
CA PRO A 531 -4.95 18.18 -18.68
C PRO A 531 -5.42 17.99 -17.23
N ARG A 532 -4.69 18.55 -16.26
CA ARG A 532 -5.05 18.46 -14.83
C ARG A 532 -6.36 19.18 -14.51
N VAL A 533 -6.66 20.27 -15.24
CA VAL A 533 -7.93 20.99 -15.09
C VAL A 533 -9.08 20.18 -15.70
N ARG A 534 -8.89 19.60 -16.90
CA ARG A 534 -9.90 18.71 -17.49
C ARG A 534 -10.17 17.49 -16.61
N PHE A 535 -9.09 16.87 -16.10
CA PHE A 535 -9.18 15.77 -15.14
C PHE A 535 -9.98 16.16 -13.90
N ALA A 536 -9.65 17.30 -13.26
CA ALA A 536 -10.37 17.79 -12.08
C ALA A 536 -11.84 18.07 -12.36
N ALA A 537 -12.17 18.62 -13.54
CA ALA A 537 -13.56 18.87 -13.93
C ALA A 537 -14.36 17.57 -14.08
N LEU A 538 -13.79 16.57 -14.74
CA LEU A 538 -14.41 15.24 -14.90
C LEU A 538 -14.59 14.53 -13.55
N GLN A 539 -13.57 14.57 -12.68
CA GLN A 539 -13.65 14.09 -11.30
C GLN A 539 -14.78 14.77 -10.54
N SER A 540 -14.91 16.09 -10.69
CA SER A 540 -15.96 16.88 -10.01
C SER A 540 -17.35 16.51 -10.48
N ILE A 541 -17.54 16.30 -11.77
CA ILE A 541 -18.82 15.87 -12.35
C ILE A 541 -19.22 14.50 -11.82
N GLY A 542 -18.29 13.53 -11.81
CA GLY A 542 -18.52 12.19 -11.28
C GLY A 542 -18.88 12.21 -9.80
N GLN A 543 -18.07 12.90 -8.99
CA GLN A 543 -18.30 12.99 -7.54
C GLN A 543 -19.59 13.72 -7.18
N ALA A 544 -19.95 14.78 -7.91
CA ALA A 544 -21.20 15.48 -7.70
C ALA A 544 -22.43 14.68 -8.14
N ARG A 545 -22.26 13.60 -8.90
CA ARG A 545 -23.33 12.72 -9.43
C ARG A 545 -24.46 13.51 -10.12
N ARG A 546 -24.07 14.47 -10.97
CA ARG A 546 -25.02 15.33 -11.70
C ARG A 546 -25.01 15.00 -13.19
N SER A 547 -26.12 14.48 -13.71
CA SER A 547 -26.28 14.06 -15.12
C SER A 547 -26.38 15.21 -16.13
N ALA A 548 -26.51 16.45 -15.68
CA ALA A 548 -26.69 17.62 -16.54
C ALA A 548 -25.57 17.82 -17.58
N LEU A 549 -24.37 17.32 -17.32
CA LEU A 549 -23.20 17.42 -18.21
C LEU A 549 -22.89 16.11 -18.95
N LEU A 550 -23.82 15.17 -19.02
CA LEU A 550 -23.61 13.86 -19.66
C LEU A 550 -23.08 13.99 -21.10
N ASP A 551 -23.69 14.84 -21.91
CA ASP A 551 -23.28 15.02 -23.30
C ASP A 551 -21.91 15.70 -23.43
N ALA A 552 -21.58 16.60 -22.51
CA ALA A 552 -20.25 17.19 -22.43
C ALA A 552 -19.18 16.16 -22.06
N VAL A 553 -19.46 15.29 -21.08
CA VAL A 553 -18.59 14.15 -20.71
C VAL A 553 -18.39 13.21 -21.90
N CYS A 554 -19.48 12.87 -22.63
CA CYS A 554 -19.38 12.07 -23.85
C CYS A 554 -18.55 12.77 -24.94
N THR A 555 -18.61 14.09 -25.03
CA THR A 555 -17.80 14.85 -26.00
C THR A 555 -16.32 14.79 -25.64
N VAL A 556 -15.97 14.92 -24.36
CA VAL A 556 -14.60 14.72 -23.90
C VAL A 556 -14.16 13.27 -24.16
N ALA A 557 -14.95 12.27 -23.78
CA ALA A 557 -14.61 10.86 -24.01
C ALA A 557 -14.36 10.52 -25.49
N ALA A 558 -14.99 11.28 -26.42
CA ALA A 558 -14.80 11.10 -27.86
C ALA A 558 -13.42 11.54 -28.35
N THR A 559 -12.81 12.53 -27.72
CA THR A 559 -11.63 13.24 -28.25
C THR A 559 -10.43 13.26 -27.30
N GLU A 560 -10.60 12.89 -26.02
CA GLU A 560 -9.53 12.93 -25.02
C GLU A 560 -8.46 11.88 -25.33
N THR A 561 -7.24 12.32 -25.33
CA THR A 561 -6.04 11.48 -25.55
C THR A 561 -5.18 11.34 -24.32
N GLU A 562 -5.33 12.24 -23.35
CA GLU A 562 -4.62 12.13 -22.07
C GLU A 562 -5.25 11.01 -21.23
N ARG A 563 -4.42 10.12 -20.73
CA ARG A 563 -4.86 8.85 -20.16
C ARG A 563 -5.73 9.01 -18.92
N LEU A 564 -5.34 9.87 -17.98
CA LEU A 564 -6.09 10.05 -16.74
C LEU A 564 -7.34 10.87 -16.93
N ALA A 565 -7.31 11.88 -17.80
CA ALA A 565 -8.52 12.62 -18.17
C ALA A 565 -9.52 11.71 -18.88
N TYR A 566 -9.06 10.81 -19.77
CA TYR A 566 -9.93 9.80 -20.37
C TYR A 566 -10.48 8.82 -19.31
N TYR A 567 -9.63 8.39 -18.38
CA TYR A 567 -10.05 7.55 -17.24
C TYR A 567 -11.16 8.24 -16.45
N ALA A 568 -10.96 9.51 -16.09
CA ALA A 568 -11.97 10.28 -15.38
C ALA A 568 -13.25 10.49 -16.19
N ALA A 569 -13.18 10.58 -17.55
CA ALA A 569 -14.36 10.71 -18.39
C ALA A 569 -15.26 9.48 -18.38
N TRP A 570 -14.70 8.27 -18.56
CA TRP A 570 -15.52 7.05 -18.48
C TRP A 570 -16.00 6.77 -17.06
N HIS A 571 -15.21 7.12 -16.04
CA HIS A 571 -15.62 6.98 -14.65
C HIS A 571 -16.71 8.01 -14.30
N ALA A 572 -16.64 9.24 -14.79
CA ALA A 572 -17.72 10.21 -14.66
C ALA A 572 -19.00 9.70 -15.33
N LEU A 573 -18.92 9.12 -16.54
CA LEU A 573 -20.06 8.48 -17.21
C LEU A 573 -20.67 7.38 -16.34
N LEU A 574 -19.83 6.52 -15.73
CA LEU A 574 -20.25 5.49 -14.79
C LEU A 574 -21.05 6.09 -13.62
N GLU A 575 -20.59 7.17 -13.02
CA GLU A 575 -21.20 7.76 -11.82
C GLU A 575 -22.48 8.54 -12.09
N ILE A 576 -22.59 9.21 -13.26
CA ILE A 576 -23.71 10.15 -13.52
C ILE A 576 -24.83 9.54 -14.36
N ALA A 577 -24.60 8.42 -15.06
CA ALA A 577 -25.58 7.87 -15.99
C ALA A 577 -26.19 6.55 -15.50
N PRO A 578 -27.50 6.37 -15.58
CA PRO A 578 -28.14 5.07 -15.38
C PRO A 578 -27.61 4.02 -16.37
N THR A 579 -27.61 2.76 -15.98
CA THR A 579 -27.13 1.62 -16.80
C THR A 579 -27.78 1.59 -18.19
N ALA A 580 -29.07 1.87 -18.30
CA ALA A 580 -29.77 1.91 -19.59
C ALA A 580 -29.19 2.98 -20.52
N VAL A 581 -28.93 4.18 -20.00
CA VAL A 581 -28.33 5.29 -20.75
C VAL A 581 -26.90 4.94 -21.20
N ILE A 582 -26.11 4.34 -20.32
CA ILE A 582 -24.75 3.87 -20.68
C ILE A 582 -24.83 2.82 -21.79
N ARG A 583 -25.80 1.91 -21.71
CA ARG A 583 -26.03 0.87 -22.73
C ARG A 583 -26.38 1.45 -24.10
N ASP A 584 -27.16 2.54 -24.15
CA ASP A 584 -27.44 3.23 -25.39
C ASP A 584 -26.21 3.87 -26.03
N LYS A 585 -25.24 4.33 -25.19
CA LYS A 585 -23.96 4.89 -25.67
C LYS A 585 -23.03 3.86 -26.31
N LEU A 586 -23.29 2.55 -26.16
CA LEU A 586 -22.61 1.51 -26.94
C LEU A 586 -22.87 1.60 -28.45
N ARG A 587 -23.87 2.35 -28.88
CA ARG A 587 -24.21 2.61 -30.29
C ARG A 587 -23.79 3.99 -30.77
N ASP A 588 -23.07 4.78 -29.93
CA ASP A 588 -22.64 6.14 -30.33
C ASP A 588 -21.69 6.04 -31.56
N PRO A 589 -21.81 6.90 -32.53
CA PRO A 589 -20.94 6.90 -33.71
C PRO A 589 -19.47 7.14 -33.37
N ARG A 590 -19.21 7.79 -32.25
CA ARG A 590 -17.84 8.13 -31.78
C ARG A 590 -17.24 6.95 -31.00
N GLY A 591 -16.12 6.40 -31.46
CA GLY A 591 -15.45 5.23 -30.84
C GLY A 591 -15.08 5.44 -29.39
N GLY A 592 -14.53 6.61 -29.02
CA GLY A 592 -14.18 6.91 -27.64
C GLY A 592 -15.37 6.90 -26.67
N VAL A 593 -16.58 7.25 -27.14
CA VAL A 593 -17.80 7.16 -26.32
C VAL A 593 -18.23 5.71 -26.14
N ARG A 594 -18.20 4.89 -27.22
CA ARG A 594 -18.50 3.45 -27.11
C ARG A 594 -17.52 2.76 -26.14
N ARG A 595 -16.23 3.13 -26.24
CA ARG A 595 -15.17 2.63 -25.34
C ARG A 595 -15.46 2.99 -23.87
N ALA A 596 -15.84 4.26 -23.61
CA ALA A 596 -16.20 4.68 -22.25
C ALA A 596 -17.43 3.94 -21.71
N ALA A 597 -18.45 3.74 -22.56
CA ALA A 597 -19.65 2.99 -22.20
C ALA A 597 -19.36 1.51 -21.95
N LEU A 598 -18.49 0.89 -22.77
CA LEU A 598 -18.06 -0.50 -22.59
C LEU A 598 -17.35 -0.67 -21.24
N LEU A 599 -16.37 0.19 -20.92
CA LEU A 599 -15.66 0.18 -19.64
C LEU A 599 -16.62 0.34 -18.46
N ALA A 600 -17.51 1.31 -18.50
CA ALA A 600 -18.48 1.56 -17.44
C ALA A 600 -19.44 0.38 -17.20
N LEU A 601 -19.86 -0.31 -18.25
CA LEU A 601 -20.74 -1.48 -18.13
C LEU A 601 -19.98 -2.71 -17.62
N LEU A 602 -18.72 -2.88 -18.01
CA LEU A 602 -17.86 -3.95 -17.52
C LEU A 602 -17.55 -3.76 -16.04
N ASP A 603 -17.27 -2.55 -15.61
CA ASP A 603 -17.02 -2.24 -14.18
C ASP A 603 -18.26 -2.51 -13.32
N ARG A 604 -19.45 -2.22 -13.83
CA ARG A 604 -20.72 -2.55 -13.16
C ARG A 604 -21.12 -4.02 -13.22
N GLY A 605 -20.41 -4.87 -13.97
CA GLY A 605 -20.82 -6.25 -14.22
C GLY A 605 -22.15 -6.37 -14.98
N ASN A 606 -22.50 -5.38 -15.79
CA ASN A 606 -23.79 -5.32 -16.49
C ASN A 606 -23.69 -5.68 -17.99
N LEU A 607 -22.64 -6.34 -18.41
CA LEU A 607 -22.47 -6.83 -19.77
C LEU A 607 -22.02 -8.29 -19.76
N ASP A 608 -22.76 -9.14 -20.47
CA ASP A 608 -22.45 -10.55 -20.63
C ASP A 608 -21.47 -10.80 -21.80
N GLU A 609 -21.00 -12.04 -21.90
CA GLU A 609 -20.04 -12.44 -22.93
C GLU A 609 -20.53 -12.14 -24.38
N PRO A 610 -21.77 -12.48 -24.77
CA PRO A 610 -22.28 -12.13 -26.11
C PRO A 610 -22.28 -10.63 -26.36
N GLY A 611 -22.62 -9.85 -25.36
CA GLY A 611 -22.59 -8.39 -25.42
C GLY A 611 -21.19 -7.85 -25.67
N VAL A 612 -20.19 -8.33 -24.95
CA VAL A 612 -18.78 -7.93 -25.15
C VAL A 612 -18.23 -8.44 -26.47
N ARG A 613 -18.57 -9.66 -26.87
CA ARG A 613 -18.09 -10.28 -28.12
C ARG A 613 -18.48 -9.47 -29.35
N SER A 614 -19.59 -8.75 -29.31
CA SER A 614 -20.02 -7.89 -30.41
C SER A 614 -19.05 -6.74 -30.70
N PHE A 615 -18.15 -6.39 -29.76
CA PHE A 615 -17.18 -5.30 -29.89
C PHE A 615 -15.79 -5.71 -30.32
N VAL A 616 -15.48 -7.01 -30.51
CA VAL A 616 -14.14 -7.44 -30.98
C VAL A 616 -13.80 -6.94 -32.37
N SER A 617 -14.78 -6.57 -33.15
CA SER A 617 -14.63 -5.99 -34.49
C SER A 617 -15.05 -4.52 -34.54
N ASP A 618 -15.05 -3.82 -33.41
CA ASP A 618 -15.38 -2.40 -33.37
C ASP A 618 -14.40 -1.60 -34.23
N PRO A 619 -14.88 -0.63 -35.03
CA PRO A 619 -14.02 0.22 -35.85
C PRO A 619 -12.99 1.02 -35.02
N ASP A 620 -13.29 1.33 -33.76
CA ASP A 620 -12.33 1.89 -32.81
C ASP A 620 -11.45 0.77 -32.25
N ALA A 621 -10.20 0.74 -32.68
CA ALA A 621 -9.25 -0.32 -32.28
C ALA A 621 -9.07 -0.43 -30.75
N ALA A 622 -9.20 0.67 -30.01
CA ALA A 622 -9.09 0.64 -28.57
C ALA A 622 -10.32 0.00 -27.91
N THR A 623 -11.53 0.23 -28.45
CA THR A 623 -12.75 -0.46 -28.04
C THR A 623 -12.66 -1.96 -28.31
N ALA A 624 -12.22 -2.34 -29.53
CA ALA A 624 -11.98 -3.73 -29.89
C ALA A 624 -10.94 -4.40 -28.98
N GLY A 625 -9.86 -3.68 -28.64
CA GLY A 625 -8.83 -4.13 -27.72
C GLY A 625 -9.34 -4.41 -26.32
N ILE A 626 -10.21 -3.57 -25.76
CA ILE A 626 -10.86 -3.79 -24.44
C ILE A 626 -11.74 -5.02 -24.49
N ALA A 627 -12.59 -5.17 -25.51
CA ALA A 627 -13.42 -6.36 -25.67
C ALA A 627 -12.58 -7.64 -25.77
N GLY A 628 -11.49 -7.58 -26.56
CA GLY A 628 -10.54 -8.70 -26.67
C GLY A 628 -9.86 -9.02 -25.35
N LEU A 629 -9.41 -8.01 -24.61
CA LEU A 629 -8.78 -8.18 -23.29
C LEU A 629 -9.75 -8.81 -22.28
N TRP A 630 -10.97 -8.28 -22.21
CA TRP A 630 -11.99 -8.83 -21.31
C TRP A 630 -12.35 -10.28 -21.66
N LEU A 631 -12.58 -10.57 -22.95
CA LEU A 631 -12.82 -11.92 -23.41
C LEU A 631 -11.60 -12.83 -23.19
N ALA A 632 -10.40 -12.36 -23.46
CA ALA A 632 -9.20 -13.11 -23.17
C ALA A 632 -9.07 -13.45 -21.71
N ARG A 633 -9.58 -12.60 -20.83
CA ARG A 633 -9.53 -12.82 -19.41
C ARG A 633 -10.69 -13.68 -18.88
N LEU A 634 -11.92 -13.43 -19.30
CA LEU A 634 -13.02 -14.39 -19.04
C LEU A 634 -12.72 -15.76 -19.62
N ASN A 635 -12.01 -15.76 -20.72
CA ASN A 635 -11.69 -16.91 -21.49
C ASN A 635 -10.23 -17.32 -21.38
N GLY A 636 -9.39 -16.66 -20.73
CA GLY A 636 -7.98 -16.84 -20.95
C GLY A 636 -7.07 -16.74 -19.79
N ASN A 637 -7.55 -16.59 -18.61
CA ASN A 637 -6.66 -17.09 -17.61
C ASN A 637 -7.38 -17.92 -16.60
N PRO A 638 -6.91 -18.97 -16.65
CA PRO A 638 -7.25 -19.93 -17.69
C PRO A 638 -8.50 -20.55 -17.21
N LEU A 639 -9.46 -20.46 -17.96
CA LEU A 639 -10.47 -21.48 -17.88
C LEU A 639 -9.82 -22.89 -17.89
N ILE A 640 -8.49 -22.89 -17.93
CA ILE A 640 -7.63 -24.07 -17.84
C ILE A 640 -6.43 -23.72 -16.98
N ASP A 641 -6.36 -24.28 -15.80
CA ASP A 641 -5.16 -24.24 -14.99
C ASP A 641 -4.24 -25.39 -15.36
N ILE A 642 -2.95 -25.12 -15.55
CA ILE A 642 -1.97 -26.10 -16.00
C ILE A 642 -0.82 -26.17 -15.02
N SER A 643 -0.63 -27.34 -14.45
CA SER A 643 0.42 -27.57 -13.47
C SER A 643 1.19 -28.86 -13.82
N PRO A 644 2.52 -28.82 -13.82
CA PRO A 644 3.38 -27.64 -13.73
C PRO A 644 3.27 -26.75 -14.98
N PRO A 645 3.68 -25.48 -14.88
CA PRO A 645 3.75 -24.58 -16.04
C PRO A 645 4.73 -25.10 -17.09
N PRO A 646 4.65 -24.61 -18.35
CA PRO A 646 5.61 -24.93 -19.38
C PRO A 646 7.05 -24.64 -18.94
N GLY A 647 7.97 -25.51 -19.33
CA GLY A 647 9.36 -25.37 -18.92
C GLY A 647 10.20 -26.60 -19.31
N ASP A 648 11.44 -26.60 -18.84
CA ASP A 648 12.37 -27.67 -19.08
C ASP A 648 12.13 -28.85 -18.14
N PHE A 649 12.29 -30.09 -18.64
CA PHE A 649 12.22 -31.31 -17.83
C PHE A 649 13.28 -32.34 -18.30
N VAL A 650 13.67 -33.22 -17.39
CA VAL A 650 14.76 -34.16 -17.63
C VAL A 650 14.28 -35.52 -18.16
N ASP A 651 13.39 -36.16 -17.42
CA ASP A 651 12.95 -37.53 -17.77
C ASP A 651 11.52 -37.54 -18.29
N ARG A 652 10.56 -37.28 -17.43
CA ARG A 652 9.14 -37.18 -17.75
C ARG A 652 8.51 -36.05 -16.94
N VAL A 653 7.54 -35.39 -17.54
CA VAL A 653 6.71 -34.40 -16.82
C VAL A 653 5.24 -34.80 -16.94
N ARG A 654 4.57 -34.86 -15.80
CA ARG A 654 3.12 -35.07 -15.73
C ARG A 654 2.43 -33.73 -15.61
N VAL A 655 1.66 -33.38 -16.61
CA VAL A 655 0.92 -32.12 -16.71
C VAL A 655 -0.53 -32.37 -16.39
N LYS A 656 -1.04 -31.67 -15.39
CA LYS A 656 -2.46 -31.66 -15.04
C LYS A 656 -3.13 -30.44 -15.65
N ILE A 657 -4.28 -30.65 -16.27
CA ILE A 657 -5.11 -29.60 -16.85
C ILE A 657 -6.44 -29.57 -16.05
N VAL A 658 -6.72 -28.46 -15.40
CA VAL A 658 -7.93 -28.28 -14.61
C VAL A 658 -8.83 -27.27 -15.30
N PRO A 659 -10.07 -27.61 -15.70
CA PRO A 659 -11.00 -26.66 -16.26
C PRO A 659 -11.49 -25.70 -15.19
N GLY A 660 -11.45 -24.39 -15.46
CA GLY A 660 -11.96 -23.33 -14.58
C GLY A 660 -13.46 -23.11 -14.67
N LEU A 661 -14.15 -23.79 -15.63
CA LEU A 661 -15.61 -23.80 -15.76
C LEU A 661 -16.16 -25.23 -15.69
N LYS A 662 -17.35 -25.38 -15.16
CA LYS A 662 -18.12 -26.65 -15.18
C LYS A 662 -19.58 -26.34 -15.49
N PRO A 663 -20.22 -27.12 -16.40
CA PRO A 663 -19.66 -28.21 -17.21
C PRO A 663 -18.84 -27.68 -18.40
N ALA A 664 -17.69 -28.30 -18.65
CA ALA A 664 -16.84 -27.96 -19.78
C ALA A 664 -15.94 -29.13 -20.20
N VAL A 665 -15.56 -29.16 -21.47
CA VAL A 665 -14.68 -30.17 -22.04
C VAL A 665 -13.35 -29.50 -22.41
N VAL A 666 -12.26 -30.03 -21.89
CA VAL A 666 -10.90 -29.63 -22.33
C VAL A 666 -10.53 -30.40 -23.58
N ARG A 667 -10.18 -29.69 -24.63
CA ARG A 667 -9.55 -30.27 -25.83
C ARG A 667 -8.11 -29.80 -25.95
N TYR A 668 -7.23 -30.68 -26.34
CA TYR A 668 -5.81 -30.36 -26.51
C TYR A 668 -5.22 -31.01 -27.76
N THR A 669 -4.11 -30.46 -28.24
CA THR A 669 -3.24 -31.01 -29.26
C THR A 669 -1.79 -31.00 -28.78
N LEU A 670 -0.98 -31.92 -29.30
CA LEU A 670 0.45 -32.05 -28.95
C LEU A 670 1.37 -31.80 -30.15
N ASP A 671 0.81 -31.48 -31.29
CA ASP A 671 1.48 -31.24 -32.60
C ASP A 671 1.53 -29.74 -32.97
N GLY A 672 1.11 -28.86 -32.04
CA GLY A 672 1.06 -27.42 -32.27
C GLY A 672 -0.13 -26.95 -33.12
N THR A 673 -1.03 -27.82 -33.56
CA THR A 673 -2.26 -27.42 -34.25
C THR A 673 -3.29 -26.88 -33.27
N GLU A 674 -4.24 -26.11 -33.76
CA GLU A 674 -5.33 -25.55 -32.91
C GLU A 674 -6.31 -26.64 -32.52
N PRO A 675 -6.64 -26.84 -31.23
CA PRO A 675 -7.62 -27.82 -30.79
C PRO A 675 -9.01 -27.46 -31.30
N LYS A 676 -9.75 -28.46 -31.77
CA LYS A 676 -11.15 -28.35 -32.25
C LYS A 676 -12.05 -29.27 -31.42
N PHE A 677 -13.31 -28.91 -31.24
CA PHE A 677 -14.25 -29.71 -30.45
C PHE A 677 -14.37 -31.15 -30.97
N ALA A 678 -14.47 -31.31 -32.28
CA ALA A 678 -14.58 -32.63 -32.94
C ALA A 678 -13.22 -33.34 -33.15
N LYS A 679 -12.09 -32.68 -32.91
CA LYS A 679 -10.75 -33.21 -33.18
C LYS A 679 -9.75 -32.67 -32.14
N GLY A 680 -9.23 -33.58 -31.37
CA GLY A 680 -8.24 -33.32 -30.31
C GLY A 680 -8.35 -34.34 -29.22
N GLY A 681 -7.33 -34.47 -28.40
CA GLY A 681 -7.37 -35.29 -27.20
C GLY A 681 -8.34 -34.69 -26.17
N GLU A 682 -8.90 -35.55 -25.33
CA GLU A 682 -9.74 -35.16 -24.18
C GLU A 682 -9.09 -35.69 -22.91
N GLY A 683 -8.98 -34.85 -21.90
CA GLY A 683 -8.51 -35.32 -20.60
C GLY A 683 -7.82 -34.23 -19.77
N ALA A 684 -7.66 -34.56 -18.50
CA ALA A 684 -7.16 -33.67 -17.48
C ALA A 684 -5.72 -33.95 -17.02
N SER A 685 -5.05 -35.00 -17.60
CA SER A 685 -3.69 -35.34 -17.18
C SER A 685 -2.90 -35.95 -18.33
N LEU A 686 -1.75 -35.38 -18.62
CA LEU A 686 -0.84 -35.78 -19.73
C LEU A 686 0.54 -36.09 -19.16
N THR A 687 1.26 -37.01 -19.82
CA THR A 687 2.66 -37.26 -19.47
C THR A 687 3.53 -37.10 -20.72
N PHE A 688 4.49 -36.19 -20.65
CA PHE A 688 5.45 -35.97 -21.73
C PHE A 688 6.79 -36.62 -21.41
N ALA A 689 7.35 -37.35 -22.40
CA ALA A 689 8.66 -37.95 -22.34
C ALA A 689 9.62 -37.39 -23.41
N ALA A 690 9.13 -36.49 -24.25
CA ALA A 690 9.86 -35.77 -25.27
C ALA A 690 9.41 -34.30 -25.31
N THR A 691 10.20 -33.41 -25.89
CA THR A 691 9.82 -32.03 -26.12
C THR A 691 8.48 -31.98 -26.84
N THR A 692 7.52 -31.30 -26.22
CA THR A 692 6.12 -31.29 -26.63
C THR A 692 5.56 -29.88 -26.58
N THR A 693 4.88 -29.46 -27.63
CA THR A 693 4.09 -28.23 -27.63
C THR A 693 2.64 -28.59 -27.32
N LEU A 694 2.20 -28.25 -26.11
CA LEU A 694 0.82 -28.41 -25.70
C LEU A 694 0.01 -27.18 -26.12
N LYS A 695 -1.04 -27.40 -26.89
CA LYS A 695 -2.13 -26.45 -27.04
C LYS A 695 -3.38 -27.01 -26.39
N ALA A 696 -4.05 -26.25 -25.56
CA ALA A 696 -5.26 -26.67 -24.87
C ALA A 696 -6.30 -25.55 -24.82
N VAL A 697 -7.56 -25.90 -24.95
CA VAL A 697 -8.67 -24.94 -24.92
C VAL A 697 -9.93 -25.60 -24.35
N LEU A 698 -10.79 -24.77 -23.76
CA LEU A 698 -12.04 -25.21 -23.18
C LEU A 698 -13.19 -25.09 -24.19
N PHE A 699 -14.10 -26.04 -24.14
CA PHE A 699 -15.36 -25.98 -24.88
C PHE A 699 -16.54 -26.13 -23.90
N VAL A 700 -17.53 -25.26 -24.07
CA VAL A 700 -18.85 -25.35 -23.40
C VAL A 700 -19.90 -25.46 -24.48
N ASP A 701 -20.76 -26.45 -24.41
CA ASP A 701 -21.82 -26.73 -25.42
C ASP A 701 -21.28 -26.77 -26.86
N GLY A 702 -20.08 -27.32 -27.01
CA GLY A 702 -19.42 -27.45 -28.31
C GLY A 702 -18.80 -26.16 -28.87
N GLN A 703 -18.95 -25.03 -28.20
CA GLN A 703 -18.36 -23.74 -28.55
C GLN A 703 -17.03 -23.52 -27.82
N LYS A 704 -16.03 -23.04 -28.56
CA LYS A 704 -14.74 -22.64 -27.98
C LYS A 704 -14.96 -21.50 -27.02
N VAL A 705 -14.47 -21.70 -25.80
CA VAL A 705 -14.50 -20.69 -24.75
C VAL A 705 -13.05 -20.44 -24.34
N GLY A 706 -12.60 -19.24 -24.58
CA GLY A 706 -11.28 -18.82 -24.20
C GLY A 706 -10.21 -18.85 -25.25
N ALA A 707 -9.09 -18.19 -24.91
CA ALA A 707 -7.86 -18.31 -25.69
C ALA A 707 -7.31 -19.73 -25.59
N THR A 708 -6.70 -20.20 -26.66
CA THR A 708 -5.94 -21.45 -26.63
C THR A 708 -4.67 -21.23 -25.81
N PHE A 709 -4.52 -21.97 -24.73
CA PHE A 709 -3.24 -22.07 -24.04
C PHE A 709 -2.21 -22.68 -25.01
N THR A 710 -1.03 -22.12 -25.04
CA THR A 710 0.12 -22.68 -25.79
C THR A 710 1.34 -22.69 -24.88
N GLY A 711 1.90 -23.89 -24.66
CA GLY A 711 3.07 -24.05 -23.81
C GLY A 711 4.02 -25.11 -24.38
N VAL A 712 5.32 -24.84 -24.28
CA VAL A 712 6.37 -25.76 -24.69
C VAL A 712 6.98 -26.41 -23.46
N TYR A 713 6.87 -27.73 -23.39
CA TYR A 713 7.55 -28.58 -22.44
C TYR A 713 8.79 -29.14 -23.13
N ARG A 714 9.97 -28.68 -22.74
CA ARG A 714 11.22 -29.02 -23.42
C ARG A 714 11.96 -30.09 -22.63
N LYS A 715 12.19 -31.24 -23.28
CA LYS A 715 13.08 -32.24 -22.71
C LYS A 715 14.52 -31.79 -22.88
N ILE A 716 15.24 -31.71 -21.77
CA ILE A 716 16.66 -31.34 -21.76
C ILE A 716 17.49 -32.53 -21.27
N VAL A 717 18.74 -32.58 -21.71
CA VAL A 717 19.73 -33.42 -21.06
C VAL A 717 20.06 -32.77 -19.73
N PRO A 718 20.00 -33.53 -18.62
CA PRO A 718 20.33 -32.92 -17.35
C PRO A 718 21.74 -32.34 -17.41
N PRO A 719 21.96 -31.14 -16.87
CA PRO A 719 23.31 -30.66 -16.71
C PRO A 719 24.09 -31.66 -15.86
N PRO A 720 25.39 -31.85 -16.11
CA PRO A 720 26.17 -32.81 -15.36
C PRO A 720 26.00 -32.57 -13.87
N ALA A 721 25.88 -33.67 -13.12
CA ALA A 721 25.74 -33.56 -11.66
C ALA A 721 26.91 -32.75 -11.12
N PRO A 722 26.65 -31.81 -10.21
CA PRO A 722 27.72 -31.04 -9.60
C PRO A 722 28.67 -31.99 -8.87
N PRO A 723 29.96 -31.67 -8.77
CA PRO A 723 30.91 -32.48 -8.04
C PRO A 723 30.44 -32.63 -6.59
N VAL A 724 30.57 -33.87 -6.07
CA VAL A 724 30.31 -34.12 -4.65
C VAL A 724 31.39 -33.41 -3.83
N ILE A 725 30.99 -32.50 -2.98
CA ILE A 725 31.88 -31.78 -2.09
C ILE A 725 31.53 -32.04 -0.64
N THR A 726 32.49 -31.95 0.25
CA THR A 726 32.28 -31.97 1.68
C THR A 726 32.27 -30.54 2.21
N LEU A 727 31.22 -30.16 2.92
CA LEU A 727 31.14 -28.88 3.60
C LEU A 727 31.85 -29.01 4.96
N THR A 728 32.64 -27.99 5.31
CA THR A 728 33.35 -27.95 6.57
C THR A 728 32.69 -26.93 7.49
N PRO A 729 32.11 -27.36 8.63
CA PRO A 729 31.55 -26.44 9.61
C PRO A 729 32.64 -25.50 10.16
N PRO A 730 32.31 -24.23 10.44
CA PRO A 730 33.22 -23.31 11.08
C PRO A 730 33.34 -23.63 12.58
N SER A 731 34.38 -23.12 13.20
CA SER A 731 34.62 -23.30 14.67
C SER A 731 33.61 -22.54 15.56
N ALA A 732 32.95 -21.51 14.96
CA ALA A 732 31.88 -20.75 15.59
C ALA A 732 30.87 -20.32 14.51
N PRO A 733 29.61 -20.02 14.87
CA PRO A 733 28.61 -19.53 13.90
C PRO A 733 29.10 -18.30 13.16
N LEU A 734 28.91 -18.27 11.84
CA LEU A 734 29.34 -17.18 10.99
C LEU A 734 28.49 -15.92 11.21
N SER A 735 29.16 -14.77 11.20
CA SER A 735 28.47 -13.47 11.07
C SER A 735 28.33 -13.05 9.60
N ALA A 736 27.36 -12.19 9.32
CA ALA A 736 27.17 -11.61 7.98
C ALA A 736 28.46 -10.92 7.47
N ALA A 737 29.17 -10.20 8.34
CA ALA A 737 30.43 -9.54 7.97
C ALA A 737 31.52 -10.50 7.49
N GLN A 738 31.61 -11.70 8.08
CA GLN A 738 32.58 -12.72 7.63
C GLN A 738 32.21 -13.26 6.24
N VAL A 739 30.91 -13.44 5.94
CA VAL A 739 30.45 -13.90 4.63
C VAL A 739 30.69 -12.80 3.59
N VAL A 740 30.36 -11.54 3.88
CA VAL A 740 30.61 -10.38 3.01
C VAL A 740 32.11 -10.26 2.69
N ALA A 741 32.96 -10.37 3.69
CA ALA A 741 34.40 -10.35 3.47
C ALA A 741 34.91 -11.50 2.57
N ALA A 742 34.27 -12.67 2.62
CA ALA A 742 34.59 -13.80 1.78
C ALA A 742 34.09 -13.64 0.33
N LEU A 743 33.06 -12.80 0.08
CA LEU A 743 32.51 -12.60 -1.27
C LEU A 743 33.52 -12.04 -2.26
N THR A 744 34.48 -11.25 -1.80
CA THR A 744 35.52 -10.69 -2.68
C THR A 744 36.41 -11.76 -3.34
N ARG A 745 36.40 -12.99 -2.80
CA ARG A 745 37.18 -14.14 -3.27
C ARG A 745 36.30 -15.35 -3.62
N ALA A 746 34.98 -15.12 -3.72
CA ALA A 746 34.03 -16.20 -3.87
C ALA A 746 34.13 -16.85 -5.24
N ASP A 747 34.27 -18.17 -5.28
CA ASP A 747 34.15 -18.96 -6.48
C ASP A 747 32.71 -19.34 -6.77
N ALA A 748 32.03 -18.54 -7.58
CA ALA A 748 30.65 -18.79 -7.96
C ALA A 748 30.47 -20.14 -8.71
N ALA A 749 31.51 -20.70 -9.38
CA ALA A 749 31.38 -21.99 -10.01
C ALA A 749 31.22 -23.14 -9.00
N ARG A 750 31.78 -22.97 -7.79
CA ARG A 750 31.58 -23.88 -6.67
C ARG A 750 30.17 -23.77 -6.06
N GLY A 751 29.49 -22.61 -6.21
CA GLY A 751 28.23 -22.32 -5.56
C GLY A 751 27.11 -23.32 -5.83
N ARG A 752 27.02 -23.84 -7.10
CA ARG A 752 26.05 -24.89 -7.42
C ARG A 752 26.33 -26.18 -6.65
N ALA A 753 27.58 -26.59 -6.52
CA ALA A 753 27.93 -27.76 -5.71
C ALA A 753 27.60 -27.59 -4.24
N VAL A 754 27.81 -26.38 -3.69
CA VAL A 754 27.39 -26.03 -2.32
C VAL A 754 25.88 -26.13 -2.17
N PHE A 755 25.09 -25.62 -3.13
CA PHE A 755 23.61 -25.69 -3.14
C PHE A 755 23.09 -27.13 -2.98
N PHE A 756 23.73 -28.08 -3.72
CA PHE A 756 23.38 -29.49 -3.60
C PHE A 756 23.90 -30.12 -2.30
N ALA A 757 25.15 -29.86 -1.94
CA ALA A 757 25.76 -30.44 -0.73
C ALA A 757 25.12 -29.96 0.57
N ALA A 758 24.63 -28.72 0.60
CA ALA A 758 23.93 -28.16 1.74
C ALA A 758 22.44 -28.58 1.81
N GLY A 759 21.93 -29.31 0.80
CA GLY A 759 20.55 -29.77 0.76
C GLY A 759 19.54 -28.69 0.37
N CYS A 760 19.97 -27.50 -0.08
CA CYS A 760 19.07 -26.41 -0.47
C CYS A 760 18.11 -26.83 -1.58
N VAL A 761 18.59 -27.71 -2.48
CA VAL A 761 17.84 -28.31 -3.59
C VAL A 761 16.60 -29.09 -3.16
N ALA A 762 16.54 -29.56 -1.91
CA ALA A 762 15.37 -30.29 -1.40
C ALA A 762 14.12 -29.39 -1.28
N CYS A 763 14.33 -28.11 -1.03
CA CYS A 763 13.24 -27.14 -0.83
C CYS A 763 13.15 -26.10 -1.92
N HIS A 764 14.26 -25.62 -2.44
CA HIS A 764 14.32 -24.51 -3.39
C HIS A 764 14.57 -24.99 -4.83
N ARG A 765 13.87 -24.38 -5.77
CA ARG A 765 14.06 -24.64 -7.19
C ARG A 765 14.95 -23.56 -7.84
N VAL A 766 15.87 -24.01 -8.68
CA VAL A 766 16.70 -23.20 -9.58
C VAL A 766 16.64 -23.82 -10.98
N GLY A 767 15.97 -23.17 -11.91
CA GLY A 767 15.68 -23.72 -13.22
C GLY A 767 14.90 -25.03 -13.13
N SER A 768 15.51 -26.13 -13.60
CA SER A 768 14.91 -27.49 -13.50
C SER A 768 15.27 -28.24 -12.22
N ASP A 769 16.25 -27.77 -11.46
CA ASP A 769 16.76 -28.46 -10.27
C ASP A 769 16.00 -28.00 -9.00
N GLY A 770 15.48 -28.93 -8.22
CA GLY A 770 15.02 -28.70 -6.85
C GLY A 770 13.53 -28.75 -6.60
N GLY A 771 13.20 -28.58 -5.32
CA GLY A 771 11.85 -28.65 -4.78
C GLY A 771 11.07 -27.33 -4.86
N VAL A 772 9.79 -27.39 -4.51
CA VAL A 772 8.86 -26.23 -4.52
C VAL A 772 8.37 -25.85 -3.12
N PHE A 773 8.97 -26.43 -2.11
CA PHE A 773 8.58 -26.15 -0.71
C PHE A 773 9.06 -24.78 -0.24
N GLY A 774 10.26 -24.38 -0.64
CA GLY A 774 10.81 -23.04 -0.43
C GLY A 774 10.56 -22.10 -1.63
N PRO A 775 10.87 -20.81 -1.51
CA PRO A 775 10.80 -19.86 -2.61
C PRO A 775 11.62 -20.30 -3.84
N GLU A 776 11.09 -19.99 -5.02
CA GLU A 776 11.80 -20.14 -6.30
C GLU A 776 13.01 -19.19 -6.34
N LEU A 777 14.19 -19.73 -6.63
CA LEU A 777 15.44 -18.96 -6.68
C LEU A 777 15.93 -18.66 -8.11
N THR A 778 15.28 -19.18 -9.15
CA THR A 778 15.60 -18.83 -10.55
C THR A 778 15.41 -17.31 -10.73
N GLY A 779 16.42 -16.66 -11.32
CA GLY A 779 16.39 -15.21 -11.51
C GLY A 779 16.56 -14.38 -10.22
N LEU A 780 17.05 -14.98 -9.15
CA LEU A 780 17.26 -14.29 -7.87
C LEU A 780 18.22 -13.11 -8.02
N GLY A 781 19.26 -13.21 -8.87
CA GLY A 781 20.22 -12.15 -9.08
C GLY A 781 19.62 -10.84 -9.62
N ALA A 782 18.54 -10.92 -10.39
CA ALA A 782 17.85 -9.76 -10.94
C ALA A 782 16.92 -9.07 -9.93
N ARG A 783 16.50 -9.77 -8.89
CA ARG A 783 15.48 -9.31 -7.91
C ARG A 783 15.94 -9.38 -6.45
N GLY A 784 17.11 -9.95 -6.19
CA GLY A 784 17.66 -10.16 -4.85
C GLY A 784 18.71 -9.14 -4.46
N ASN A 785 18.87 -8.96 -3.16
CA ASN A 785 19.93 -8.19 -2.56
C ASN A 785 20.90 -9.15 -1.85
N VAL A 786 22.19 -8.97 -2.05
CA VAL A 786 23.24 -9.83 -1.48
C VAL A 786 23.15 -9.92 0.05
N GLU A 787 22.96 -8.81 0.72
CA GLU A 787 22.88 -8.77 2.19
C GLU A 787 21.65 -9.52 2.69
N ARG A 788 20.52 -9.36 2.02
CA ARG A 788 19.28 -10.09 2.33
C ARG A 788 19.44 -11.58 2.13
N VAL A 789 20.08 -12.01 1.04
CA VAL A 789 20.36 -13.43 0.76
C VAL A 789 21.27 -14.02 1.86
N ILE A 790 22.32 -13.30 2.26
CA ILE A 790 23.19 -13.72 3.37
C ILE A 790 22.39 -13.83 4.66
N ARG A 791 21.59 -12.83 4.99
CA ARG A 791 20.76 -12.81 6.20
C ARG A 791 19.77 -13.97 6.22
N SER A 792 19.09 -14.23 5.10
CA SER A 792 18.15 -15.34 4.99
C SER A 792 18.82 -16.72 5.23
N MET A 793 20.11 -16.85 4.95
CA MET A 793 20.86 -18.08 5.20
C MET A 793 21.39 -18.17 6.63
N LEU A 794 21.71 -17.07 7.26
CA LEU A 794 22.23 -17.03 8.63
C LEU A 794 21.12 -17.00 9.67
N GLU A 795 20.07 -16.25 9.39
CA GLU A 795 18.95 -15.94 10.28
C GLU A 795 17.60 -16.17 9.55
N PRO A 796 17.29 -17.39 9.10
CA PRO A 796 16.14 -17.63 8.22
C PRO A 796 14.77 -17.36 8.87
N SER A 797 14.69 -17.31 10.18
CA SER A 797 13.48 -16.94 10.91
C SER A 797 13.34 -15.44 11.14
N ALA A 798 14.36 -14.63 10.83
CA ALA A 798 14.30 -13.18 10.98
C ALA A 798 13.35 -12.53 9.96
N GLU A 799 13.20 -13.16 8.78
CA GLU A 799 12.28 -12.73 7.74
C GLU A 799 11.80 -13.96 6.97
N ILE A 800 10.51 -14.28 7.08
CA ILE A 800 9.90 -15.37 6.33
C ILE A 800 9.10 -14.76 5.20
N VAL A 801 9.42 -15.14 3.96
CA VAL A 801 8.70 -14.69 2.77
C VAL A 801 7.22 -15.06 2.89
N GLU A 802 6.35 -14.15 2.51
CA GLU A 802 4.90 -14.38 2.51
C GLU A 802 4.52 -15.64 1.75
N GLY A 803 3.59 -16.42 2.32
CA GLY A 803 3.19 -17.71 1.77
C GLY A 803 4.16 -18.86 2.08
N PHE A 804 5.28 -18.61 2.77
CA PHE A 804 6.25 -19.63 3.16
C PHE A 804 6.37 -19.85 4.66
N ALA A 805 5.52 -19.21 5.46
CA ALA A 805 5.39 -19.52 6.87
C ALA A 805 4.90 -20.95 7.09
N LEU A 806 5.40 -21.59 8.11
CA LEU A 806 4.87 -22.87 8.57
C LEU A 806 3.64 -22.66 9.46
N HIS A 807 2.65 -23.53 9.29
CA HIS A 807 1.46 -23.56 10.10
C HIS A 807 1.30 -24.94 10.75
N SER A 808 0.81 -24.95 11.98
CA SER A 808 0.44 -26.16 12.70
C SER A 808 -1.08 -26.24 12.81
N TYR A 809 -1.62 -27.41 12.52
CA TYR A 809 -3.06 -27.70 12.56
C TYR A 809 -3.30 -28.90 13.44
N THR A 810 -4.11 -28.75 14.49
CA THR A 810 -4.56 -29.87 15.33
C THR A 810 -6.01 -30.17 14.98
N LEU A 811 -6.27 -31.43 14.68
CA LEU A 811 -7.61 -31.89 14.30
C LEU A 811 -8.36 -32.45 15.52
N ARG A 812 -9.68 -32.61 15.39
CA ARG A 812 -10.57 -33.22 16.41
C ARG A 812 -10.20 -34.64 16.81
N ASP A 813 -9.57 -35.38 15.91
CA ASP A 813 -9.06 -36.75 16.20
C ASP A 813 -7.70 -36.73 16.91
N GLY A 814 -7.21 -35.57 17.28
CA GLY A 814 -5.92 -35.38 17.99
C GLY A 814 -4.68 -35.39 17.09
N LYS A 815 -4.83 -35.63 15.79
CA LYS A 815 -3.71 -35.53 14.85
C LYS A 815 -3.25 -34.09 14.69
N THR A 816 -1.94 -33.91 14.62
CA THR A 816 -1.33 -32.61 14.32
C THR A 816 -0.58 -32.67 13.00
N PHE A 817 -0.81 -31.70 12.16
CA PHE A 817 -0.09 -31.49 10.91
C PHE A 817 0.67 -30.18 10.98
N ALA A 818 1.91 -30.17 10.51
CA ALA A 818 2.67 -28.93 10.32
C ALA A 818 3.17 -28.89 8.88
N GLY A 819 2.99 -27.75 8.23
CA GLY A 819 3.39 -27.58 6.84
C GLY A 819 3.18 -26.16 6.36
N ARG A 820 3.64 -25.87 5.13
CA ARG A 820 3.35 -24.62 4.44
C ARG A 820 1.94 -24.68 3.86
N MET A 821 1.18 -23.63 4.07
CA MET A 821 -0.14 -23.48 3.45
C MET A 821 0.03 -23.12 1.97
N LEU A 822 -0.64 -23.86 1.08
CA LEU A 822 -0.68 -23.61 -0.35
C LEU A 822 -1.99 -22.94 -0.77
N GLU A 823 -3.09 -23.43 -0.23
CA GLU A 823 -4.43 -22.95 -0.54
C GLU A 823 -5.28 -22.96 0.74
N GLU A 824 -6.15 -21.99 0.83
CA GLU A 824 -7.16 -21.91 1.87
C GLU A 824 -8.47 -21.46 1.24
N ASP A 825 -9.55 -22.14 1.58
CA ASP A 825 -10.91 -21.72 1.26
C ASP A 825 -11.84 -21.91 2.47
N GLN A 826 -13.12 -21.61 2.29
CA GLN A 826 -14.12 -21.70 3.37
C GLN A 826 -14.29 -23.11 3.94
N SER A 827 -13.87 -24.13 3.23
CA SER A 827 -14.10 -25.55 3.57
C SER A 827 -12.82 -26.31 3.95
N ARG A 828 -11.65 -25.87 3.47
CA ARG A 828 -10.40 -26.64 3.60
C ARG A 828 -9.15 -25.79 3.58
N PHE A 829 -8.07 -26.39 4.06
CA PHE A 829 -6.69 -26.00 3.87
C PHE A 829 -5.96 -27.03 3.02
N VAL A 830 -5.12 -26.58 2.10
CA VAL A 830 -4.16 -27.44 1.40
C VAL A 830 -2.79 -27.09 1.92
N ILE A 831 -2.13 -28.05 2.56
CA ILE A 831 -0.78 -27.88 3.13
C ILE A 831 0.20 -28.78 2.43
N VAL A 832 1.46 -28.38 2.39
CA VAL A 832 2.58 -29.17 1.89
C VAL A 832 3.68 -29.27 2.96
N GLN A 833 4.27 -30.46 3.07
CA GLN A 833 5.46 -30.70 3.87
C GLN A 833 6.66 -30.93 2.96
N PRO A 834 7.91 -30.79 3.45
CA PRO A 834 9.09 -31.10 2.65
C PRO A 834 9.02 -32.52 2.08
N ASN A 835 9.27 -32.65 0.79
CA ASN A 835 9.27 -33.92 0.05
C ASN A 835 7.96 -34.73 0.13
N SER A 836 6.83 -34.07 0.36
CA SER A 836 5.52 -34.71 0.45
C SER A 836 4.55 -34.12 -0.57
N GLU A 837 3.58 -34.93 -0.99
CA GLU A 837 2.44 -34.43 -1.77
C GLU A 837 1.56 -33.53 -0.89
N PRO A 838 0.90 -32.52 -1.47
CA PRO A 838 -0.01 -31.67 -0.73
C PRO A 838 -1.15 -32.46 -0.07
N ALA A 839 -1.40 -32.18 1.20
CA ALA A 839 -2.50 -32.76 1.97
C ALA A 839 -3.63 -31.76 2.15
N THR A 840 -4.86 -32.23 2.00
CA THR A 840 -6.06 -31.42 2.24
C THR A 840 -6.58 -31.64 3.65
N ILE A 841 -6.77 -30.59 4.43
CA ILE A 841 -7.35 -30.62 5.77
C ILE A 841 -8.71 -29.91 5.73
N VAL A 842 -9.75 -30.59 6.17
CA VAL A 842 -11.10 -30.01 6.23
C VAL A 842 -11.14 -29.00 7.38
N ARG A 843 -11.57 -27.76 7.10
CA ARG A 843 -11.60 -26.69 8.10
C ARG A 843 -12.44 -27.03 9.32
N ALA A 844 -13.56 -27.71 9.16
CA ALA A 844 -14.44 -28.12 10.26
C ALA A 844 -13.78 -29.12 11.25
N ASP A 845 -12.74 -29.81 10.81
CA ASP A 845 -12.02 -30.77 11.65
C ASP A 845 -10.89 -30.14 12.47
N ILE A 846 -10.57 -28.86 12.22
CA ILE A 846 -9.49 -28.16 12.90
C ILE A 846 -9.99 -27.61 14.23
N VAL A 847 -9.33 -27.97 15.31
CA VAL A 847 -9.58 -27.46 16.66
C VAL A 847 -8.55 -26.41 17.08
N LYS A 848 -7.36 -26.42 16.45
CA LYS A 848 -6.29 -25.46 16.69
C LYS A 848 -5.51 -25.21 15.39
N HIS A 849 -5.25 -23.95 15.09
CA HIS A 849 -4.42 -23.50 13.98
C HIS A 849 -3.49 -22.41 14.47
N GLU A 850 -2.20 -22.56 14.23
CA GLU A 850 -1.17 -21.61 14.66
C GLU A 850 -0.13 -21.43 13.55
N ALA A 851 0.25 -20.19 13.29
CA ALA A 851 1.46 -19.89 12.55
C ALA A 851 2.68 -20.19 13.44
N LEU A 852 3.67 -20.89 12.89
CA LEU A 852 4.90 -21.19 13.60
C LEU A 852 5.90 -20.05 13.37
N PRO A 853 6.55 -19.54 14.43
CA PRO A 853 7.46 -18.40 14.32
C PRO A 853 8.80 -18.74 13.64
N ALA A 854 9.11 -20.02 13.50
CA ALA A 854 10.36 -20.49 12.93
C ALA A 854 10.23 -20.82 11.45
N SER A 855 11.22 -20.42 10.65
CA SER A 855 11.36 -20.85 9.27
C SER A 855 11.66 -22.36 9.18
N ALA A 856 11.13 -23.00 8.13
CA ALA A 856 11.54 -24.36 7.78
C ALA A 856 12.98 -24.43 7.25
N MET A 857 13.53 -23.33 6.79
CA MET A 857 14.91 -23.23 6.37
C MET A 857 15.84 -23.24 7.59
N PRO A 858 16.83 -24.14 7.68
CA PRO A 858 17.76 -24.14 8.80
C PRO A 858 18.78 -22.99 8.67
N PRO A 859 19.35 -22.52 9.80
CA PRO A 859 20.45 -21.56 9.73
C PRO A 859 21.76 -22.23 9.30
N PHE A 860 22.37 -21.69 8.25
CA PHE A 860 23.60 -22.28 7.65
C PHE A 860 24.91 -21.73 8.22
N GLY A 861 24.86 -20.76 9.12
CA GLY A 861 26.05 -20.15 9.71
C GLY A 861 26.94 -21.12 10.49
N SER A 862 26.43 -22.25 10.96
CA SER A 862 27.20 -23.32 11.62
C SER A 862 27.39 -24.55 10.75
N ALA A 863 26.84 -24.56 9.51
CA ALA A 863 26.86 -25.76 8.67
C ALA A 863 27.99 -25.79 7.65
N MET A 864 28.51 -24.62 7.25
CA MET A 864 29.53 -24.52 6.22
C MET A 864 30.45 -23.32 6.44
N SER A 865 31.62 -23.33 5.80
CA SER A 865 32.62 -22.26 5.90
C SER A 865 32.11 -20.96 5.27
N ALA A 866 32.68 -19.81 5.70
CA ALA A 866 32.37 -18.52 5.09
C ALA A 866 32.63 -18.48 3.58
N ASN A 867 33.65 -19.20 3.08
CA ASN A 867 33.97 -19.30 1.67
C ASN A 867 32.92 -20.10 0.91
N ASP A 868 32.40 -21.19 1.48
CA ASP A 868 31.35 -21.98 0.86
C ASP A 868 30.03 -21.19 0.81
N LEU A 869 29.68 -20.50 1.91
CA LEU A 869 28.48 -19.65 1.92
C LEU A 869 28.61 -18.50 0.93
N ALA A 870 29.76 -17.85 0.85
CA ALA A 870 30.03 -16.81 -0.13
C ALA A 870 29.99 -17.32 -1.57
N ALA A 871 30.51 -18.53 -1.84
CA ALA A 871 30.41 -19.17 -3.16
C ALA A 871 28.95 -19.43 -3.55
N LEU A 872 28.14 -19.91 -2.62
CA LEU A 872 26.70 -20.12 -2.80
C LEU A 872 25.99 -18.79 -3.13
N VAL A 873 26.21 -17.75 -2.33
CA VAL A 873 25.63 -16.41 -2.55
C VAL A 873 26.04 -15.86 -3.92
N ALA A 874 27.34 -15.92 -4.25
CA ALA A 874 27.86 -15.43 -5.52
C ALA A 874 27.26 -16.17 -6.74
N TRP A 875 26.95 -17.46 -6.57
CA TRP A 875 26.27 -18.23 -7.61
C TRP A 875 24.80 -17.85 -7.73
N LEU A 876 24.07 -17.78 -6.62
CA LEU A 876 22.66 -17.40 -6.61
C LEU A 876 22.42 -16.00 -7.19
N MET A 877 23.35 -15.09 -6.96
CA MET A 877 23.27 -13.72 -7.51
C MET A 877 23.61 -13.63 -9.01
N LYS A 878 23.98 -14.73 -9.64
CA LYS A 878 24.18 -14.84 -11.09
C LYS A 878 23.01 -15.51 -11.83
N LEU A 879 22.03 -15.99 -11.08
CA LEU A 879 20.85 -16.68 -11.64
C LEU A 879 19.86 -15.70 -12.29
#